data_0b787e386fa076eda8fe06e7cf2bff74
#
_entry.id   0b787e386fa076eda8fe06e7cf2bff74
#
_cell.length_a   1.000
_cell.length_b   1.000
_cell.length_c   1.000
_cell.angle_alpha   90.00
_cell.angle_beta   90.00
_cell.angle_gamma   90.00
#
_symmetry.space_group_name_H-M   'P 1'
#
loop_
_entity.id
_entity.type
_entity.pdbx_description
1 polymer ?
#
loop_
_entity_poly.entity_id
_entity_poly.type
_entity_poly.pdbx_seq_one_letter_code
_entity_poly.pdbx_strand_id
1 'polypeptide(L)'
;MNINEIIAQELDVKVSQIEKTVELIDQGNTIPFIARYRKEVTGNLSDEQLRDLGSRLTYLRNLEERKQEVIDSITNQEKMTPEIMAALEKAQTQVEVEDIYRPYKQKKRTRATIAKENGLQELADNIINQTDSTDIYEVAKNFLNDNVVTIEDAIQGAEDIIAEDISDNADYRKMLKKIYHYEGLITSEAVNPDEKSPYEMYYEFSEKVKTIPSHRILAINRGEKEKLLKVKITKPEEKVLADLEKAIIIKNSTRKEELKTTIADSWKRLIEPSLDREIRSDLTDKADLQAIDVFGKNAKQLLLGAPLKGYTVLGFDPAYRTGCKLAVIDETGKVLDTAVLYPTEPQNDIEGSTIKLIDLILKNKINIIAIGNGTASRESEQFVSSVIAKVKEDYNITVNYVIVSEAGASVYSASKLATEEYPDLNVSLRGAISIARRLQDPLAEFVKIDPKAIGIGQYQHDVNQKQLNEELAGVVEDAVNEVGVDVNTATPSLLSYVSGINMTIAKNIVKYREENGKYEERKTLLNVPKLGKVTFEQCAGFIRIPEGTNPLENTAVHPESYKQTEELLKSINYKKEDLLDKAKLAKINDELSKIDIKTKAQELDIGELTLTDIINELKKPGRDPRDDMPKPILRSDVLSFDDLKEGQLLTGTVRNITDFGAFVDIGVKHDGLVHLSELSDKFIKTPSEVVAIGDVVQVKVIEIDKEKQKVKLSMKNI
;
A
#
# COMPACT_ATOMS: atom_id res chain seq x y z
N MET A 1 -3.14 16.20 -25.57
CA MET A 1 -2.22 16.38 -24.41
C MET A 1 -0.98 15.52 -24.62
N ASN A 2 0.24 16.04 -24.36
CA ASN A 2 1.44 15.20 -24.43
C ASN A 2 1.66 14.48 -23.08
N ILE A 3 1.20 13.24 -23.02
CA ILE A 3 1.26 12.42 -21.80
C ILE A 3 2.71 12.25 -21.31
N ASN A 4 3.66 12.05 -22.23
CA ASN A 4 5.06 11.84 -21.88
C ASN A 4 5.71 13.08 -21.26
N GLU A 5 5.35 14.29 -21.73
CA GLU A 5 5.82 15.54 -21.14
C GLU A 5 5.30 15.77 -19.72
N ILE A 6 4.02 15.44 -19.49
CA ILE A 6 3.41 15.57 -18.15
C ILE A 6 4.11 14.63 -17.16
N ILE A 7 4.25 13.35 -17.51
CA ILE A 7 4.90 12.37 -16.63
C ILE A 7 6.37 12.78 -16.39
N ALA A 8 7.08 13.23 -17.41
CA ALA A 8 8.46 13.68 -17.28
C ALA A 8 8.60 14.86 -16.30
N GLN A 9 7.67 15.81 -16.34
CA GLN A 9 7.64 16.95 -15.42
C GLN A 9 7.29 16.51 -13.99
N GLU A 10 6.32 15.60 -13.82
CA GLU A 10 5.89 15.12 -12.51
C GLU A 10 6.98 14.30 -11.80
N LEU A 11 7.75 13.50 -12.55
CA LEU A 11 8.84 12.66 -12.03
C LEU A 11 10.22 13.34 -12.02
N ASP A 12 10.32 14.58 -12.50
CA ASP A 12 11.56 15.35 -12.65
C ASP A 12 12.64 14.60 -13.47
N VAL A 13 12.23 14.06 -14.62
CA VAL A 13 13.09 13.30 -15.54
C VAL A 13 12.96 13.78 -16.97
N LYS A 14 13.85 13.32 -17.86
CA LYS A 14 13.81 13.73 -19.27
C LYS A 14 12.67 13.04 -20.02
N VAL A 15 12.00 13.77 -20.93
CA VAL A 15 10.93 13.21 -21.78
C VAL A 15 11.39 11.97 -22.54
N SER A 16 12.65 11.97 -23.04
CA SER A 16 13.20 10.80 -23.76
C SER A 16 13.34 9.54 -22.90
N GLN A 17 13.48 9.66 -21.57
CA GLN A 17 13.45 8.51 -20.67
C GLN A 17 12.05 7.93 -20.56
N ILE A 18 11.04 8.81 -20.45
CA ILE A 18 9.64 8.41 -20.42
C ILE A 18 9.22 7.72 -21.73
N GLU A 19 9.53 8.32 -22.88
CA GLU A 19 9.20 7.75 -24.20
C GLU A 19 9.72 6.33 -24.35
N LYS A 20 11.02 6.11 -24.06
CA LYS A 20 11.64 4.77 -24.13
C LYS A 20 11.04 3.80 -23.12
N THR A 21 10.72 4.29 -21.92
CA THR A 21 10.11 3.44 -20.89
C THR A 21 8.70 3.02 -21.27
N VAL A 22 7.89 3.96 -21.79
CA VAL A 22 6.54 3.68 -22.29
C VAL A 22 6.59 2.67 -23.45
N GLU A 23 7.57 2.79 -24.36
CA GLU A 23 7.77 1.82 -25.43
C GLU A 23 8.03 0.41 -24.88
N LEU A 24 8.90 0.27 -23.85
CA LEU A 24 9.14 -1.02 -23.19
C LEU A 24 7.88 -1.59 -22.52
N ILE A 25 7.09 -0.75 -21.85
CA ILE A 25 5.82 -1.16 -21.23
C ILE A 25 4.83 -1.62 -22.29
N ASP A 26 4.68 -0.89 -23.39
CA ASP A 26 3.78 -1.22 -24.48
C ASP A 26 4.18 -2.49 -25.24
N GLN A 27 5.48 -2.84 -25.21
CA GLN A 27 5.99 -4.14 -25.68
C GLN A 27 5.67 -5.30 -24.72
N GLY A 28 5.05 -5.03 -23.56
CA GLY A 28 4.66 -6.02 -22.57
C GLY A 28 5.76 -6.43 -21.60
N ASN A 29 6.81 -5.62 -21.47
CA ASN A 29 7.84 -5.86 -20.45
C ASN A 29 7.28 -5.50 -19.05
N THR A 30 7.63 -6.32 -18.07
CA THR A 30 7.23 -6.10 -16.68
C THR A 30 8.11 -5.03 -16.02
N ILE A 31 7.55 -4.34 -15.00
CA ILE A 31 8.29 -3.29 -14.26
C ILE A 31 9.59 -3.83 -13.64
N PRO A 32 9.62 -4.98 -12.92
CA PRO A 32 10.87 -5.49 -12.35
C PRO A 32 11.94 -5.80 -13.41
N PHE A 33 11.55 -6.32 -14.57
CA PHE A 33 12.48 -6.57 -15.67
C PHE A 33 13.07 -5.27 -16.23
N ILE A 34 12.25 -4.27 -16.46
CA ILE A 34 12.69 -2.94 -16.94
C ILE A 34 13.66 -2.34 -15.93
N ALA A 35 13.29 -2.32 -14.65
CA ALA A 35 14.08 -1.73 -13.56
C ALA A 35 15.46 -2.38 -13.41
N ARG A 36 15.54 -3.69 -13.57
CA ARG A 36 16.78 -4.43 -13.34
C ARG A 36 17.64 -4.55 -14.60
N TYR A 37 17.04 -4.84 -15.76
CA TYR A 37 17.77 -5.27 -16.96
C TYR A 37 17.66 -4.31 -18.16
N ARG A 38 16.95 -3.17 -18.01
CA ARG A 38 16.82 -2.14 -19.07
C ARG A 38 17.18 -0.74 -18.58
N LYS A 39 18.03 -0.65 -17.54
CA LYS A 39 18.48 0.62 -16.92
C LYS A 39 19.10 1.59 -17.92
N GLU A 40 19.90 1.11 -18.85
CA GLU A 40 20.51 1.95 -19.89
C GLU A 40 19.48 2.62 -20.79
N VAL A 41 18.40 1.93 -21.09
CA VAL A 41 17.32 2.45 -21.94
C VAL A 41 16.50 3.50 -21.20
N THR A 42 16.18 3.24 -19.93
CA THR A 42 15.34 4.12 -19.10
C THR A 42 16.14 5.26 -18.46
N GLY A 43 17.48 5.22 -18.53
CA GLY A 43 18.34 6.18 -17.85
C GLY A 43 18.31 6.01 -16.32
N ASN A 44 18.24 4.76 -15.86
CA ASN A 44 18.30 4.36 -14.45
C ASN A 44 17.12 4.83 -13.59
N LEU A 45 15.89 4.76 -14.14
CA LEU A 45 14.68 4.97 -13.33
C LEU A 45 14.58 3.87 -12.25
N SER A 46 14.23 4.27 -11.03
CA SER A 46 14.02 3.33 -9.92
C SER A 46 12.73 2.53 -10.09
N ASP A 47 12.60 1.42 -9.33
CA ASP A 47 11.36 0.62 -9.29
C ASP A 47 10.15 1.49 -8.93
N GLU A 48 10.28 2.37 -7.93
CA GLU A 48 9.25 3.32 -7.49
C GLU A 48 8.86 4.26 -8.64
N GLN A 49 9.85 4.92 -9.29
CA GLN A 49 9.59 5.80 -10.43
C GLN A 49 8.91 5.07 -11.59
N LEU A 50 9.28 3.82 -11.86
CA LEU A 50 8.67 3.01 -12.92
C LEU A 50 7.23 2.61 -12.59
N ARG A 51 6.91 2.32 -11.33
CA ARG A 51 5.53 2.04 -10.88
C ARG A 51 4.67 3.29 -10.94
N ASP A 52 5.18 4.42 -10.47
CA ASP A 52 4.51 5.71 -10.57
C ASP A 52 4.24 6.08 -12.03
N LEU A 53 5.22 5.89 -12.91
CA LEU A 53 5.07 6.09 -14.35
C LEU A 53 3.97 5.19 -14.91
N GLY A 54 3.96 3.90 -14.61
CA GLY A 54 2.97 2.94 -15.10
C GLY A 54 1.55 3.30 -14.64
N SER A 55 1.39 3.64 -13.38
CA SER A 55 0.10 4.06 -12.79
C SER A 55 -0.37 5.38 -13.40
N ARG A 56 0.55 6.36 -13.53
CA ARG A 56 0.24 7.65 -14.11
C ARG A 56 -0.06 7.58 -15.60
N LEU A 57 0.65 6.76 -16.35
CA LEU A 57 0.40 6.49 -17.77
C LEU A 57 -1.01 5.95 -17.97
N THR A 58 -1.39 4.96 -17.16
CA THR A 58 -2.75 4.38 -17.19
C THR A 58 -3.81 5.44 -16.89
N TYR A 59 -3.61 6.24 -15.84
CA TYR A 59 -4.52 7.34 -15.50
C TYR A 59 -4.68 8.35 -16.64
N LEU A 60 -3.58 8.82 -17.22
CA LEU A 60 -3.62 9.83 -18.27
C LEU A 60 -4.21 9.29 -19.59
N ARG A 61 -3.98 8.01 -19.92
CA ARG A 61 -4.64 7.34 -21.04
C ARG A 61 -6.15 7.27 -20.84
N ASN A 62 -6.61 6.87 -19.66
CA ASN A 62 -8.03 6.84 -19.31
C ASN A 62 -8.65 8.25 -19.31
N LEU A 63 -7.88 9.26 -18.89
CA LEU A 63 -8.31 10.66 -18.94
C LEU A 63 -8.53 11.15 -20.38
N GLU A 64 -7.60 10.84 -21.29
CA GLU A 64 -7.76 11.19 -22.71
C GLU A 64 -8.95 10.46 -23.37
N GLU A 65 -9.12 9.18 -23.07
CA GLU A 65 -10.30 8.41 -23.51
C GLU A 65 -11.59 9.07 -23.00
N ARG A 66 -11.61 9.44 -21.70
CA ARG A 66 -12.76 10.12 -21.10
C ARG A 66 -13.04 11.48 -21.73
N LYS A 67 -12.01 12.28 -22.02
CA LYS A 67 -12.17 13.54 -22.75
C LYS A 67 -12.82 13.31 -24.11
N GLN A 68 -12.37 12.30 -24.86
CA GLN A 68 -12.93 11.99 -26.16
C GLN A 68 -14.42 11.60 -26.06
N GLU A 69 -14.79 10.75 -25.09
CA GLU A 69 -16.20 10.42 -24.83
C GLU A 69 -17.05 11.66 -24.56
N VAL A 70 -16.52 12.59 -23.77
CA VAL A 70 -17.21 13.85 -23.44
C VAL A 70 -17.34 14.75 -24.67
N ILE A 71 -16.28 14.88 -25.47
CA ILE A 71 -16.29 15.63 -26.72
C ILE A 71 -17.36 15.07 -27.65
N ASP A 72 -17.37 13.76 -27.86
CA ASP A 72 -18.34 13.09 -28.73
C ASP A 72 -19.77 13.29 -28.21
N SER A 73 -19.99 13.19 -26.90
CA SER A 73 -21.30 13.39 -26.26
C SER A 73 -21.83 14.82 -26.45
N ILE A 74 -20.98 15.85 -26.25
CA ILE A 74 -21.40 17.26 -26.41
C ILE A 74 -21.60 17.58 -27.89
N THR A 75 -20.76 17.04 -28.79
CA THR A 75 -20.88 17.22 -30.22
C THR A 75 -22.18 16.62 -30.75
N ASN A 76 -22.54 15.42 -30.30
CA ASN A 76 -23.81 14.76 -30.67
C ASN A 76 -25.05 15.54 -30.18
N GLN A 77 -24.90 16.40 -29.20
CA GLN A 77 -25.93 17.32 -28.71
C GLN A 77 -25.96 18.65 -29.45
N GLU A 78 -25.08 18.82 -30.47
CA GLU A 78 -24.91 20.08 -31.24
C GLU A 78 -24.56 21.30 -30.35
N LYS A 79 -23.91 21.06 -29.19
CA LYS A 79 -23.57 22.09 -28.17
C LYS A 79 -22.08 22.37 -28.06
N MET A 80 -21.23 21.71 -28.86
CA MET A 80 -19.79 21.92 -28.83
C MET A 80 -19.43 23.31 -29.36
N THR A 81 -18.64 24.05 -28.58
CA THR A 81 -18.07 25.35 -28.97
C THR A 81 -16.53 25.32 -28.88
N PRO A 82 -15.83 26.26 -29.55
CA PRO A 82 -14.38 26.36 -29.48
C PRO A 82 -13.85 26.54 -28.04
N GLU A 83 -14.60 27.25 -27.19
CA GLU A 83 -14.25 27.51 -25.79
C GLU A 83 -14.33 26.22 -24.96
N ILE A 84 -15.39 25.41 -25.16
CA ILE A 84 -15.54 24.11 -24.49
C ILE A 84 -14.43 23.14 -24.91
N MET A 85 -14.15 23.10 -26.23
CA MET A 85 -13.06 22.27 -26.75
C MET A 85 -11.72 22.66 -26.11
N ALA A 86 -11.40 23.97 -26.09
CA ALA A 86 -10.17 24.47 -25.49
C ALA A 86 -10.10 24.19 -23.95
N ALA A 87 -11.23 24.22 -23.25
CA ALA A 87 -11.30 23.91 -21.84
C ALA A 87 -11.03 22.41 -21.58
N LEU A 88 -11.65 21.51 -22.39
CA LEU A 88 -11.41 20.06 -22.31
C LEU A 88 -9.97 19.68 -22.66
N GLU A 89 -9.37 20.31 -23.67
CA GLU A 89 -7.96 20.10 -24.01
C GLU A 89 -7.02 20.47 -22.86
N LYS A 90 -7.31 21.57 -22.15
CA LYS A 90 -6.51 22.05 -21.01
C LYS A 90 -6.74 21.27 -19.72
N ALA A 91 -7.84 20.59 -19.56
CA ALA A 91 -8.16 19.83 -18.35
C ALA A 91 -7.09 18.76 -18.08
N GLN A 92 -6.57 18.71 -16.85
CA GLN A 92 -5.50 17.80 -16.42
C GLN A 92 -6.00 16.71 -15.46
N THR A 93 -7.23 16.83 -15.01
CA THR A 93 -7.85 15.89 -14.08
C THR A 93 -9.22 15.45 -14.54
N GLN A 94 -9.64 14.26 -14.12
CA GLN A 94 -10.99 13.76 -14.41
C GLN A 94 -12.07 14.67 -13.82
N VAL A 95 -11.81 15.26 -12.65
CA VAL A 95 -12.71 16.22 -11.99
C VAL A 95 -12.97 17.44 -12.89
N GLU A 96 -11.91 18.02 -13.46
CA GLU A 96 -12.04 19.15 -14.39
C GLU A 96 -12.85 18.79 -15.63
N VAL A 97 -12.64 17.59 -16.18
CA VAL A 97 -13.43 17.09 -17.31
C VAL A 97 -14.92 16.92 -16.95
N GLU A 98 -15.20 16.33 -15.78
CA GLU A 98 -16.57 16.15 -15.30
C GLU A 98 -17.26 17.49 -14.95
N ASP A 99 -16.53 18.48 -14.43
CA ASP A 99 -17.07 19.82 -14.17
C ASP A 99 -17.46 20.53 -15.48
N ILE A 100 -16.64 20.42 -16.53
CA ILE A 100 -16.95 20.95 -17.87
C ILE A 100 -18.15 20.22 -18.50
N TYR A 101 -18.20 18.88 -18.34
CA TYR A 101 -19.27 18.05 -18.90
C TYR A 101 -20.61 18.20 -18.16
N ARG A 102 -20.59 18.65 -16.91
CA ARG A 102 -21.76 18.69 -16.01
C ARG A 102 -23.02 19.33 -16.62
N PRO A 103 -22.96 20.49 -17.30
CA PRO A 103 -24.13 21.11 -17.94
C PRO A 103 -24.74 20.26 -19.08
N TYR A 104 -23.93 19.38 -19.69
CA TYR A 104 -24.28 18.58 -20.88
C TYR A 104 -24.65 17.14 -20.53
N LYS A 105 -24.41 16.72 -19.28
CA LYS A 105 -24.69 15.37 -18.82
C LYS A 105 -26.18 15.13 -18.74
N GLN A 106 -26.67 14.04 -19.32
CA GLN A 106 -28.05 13.64 -19.19
C GLN A 106 -28.40 13.47 -17.71
N LYS A 107 -29.29 14.31 -17.22
CA LYS A 107 -29.78 14.28 -15.85
C LYS A 107 -31.10 13.51 -15.78
N LYS A 108 -31.43 12.97 -14.62
CA LYS A 108 -32.79 12.55 -14.29
C LYS A 108 -33.68 13.79 -14.35
N ARG A 109 -34.98 13.58 -14.63
CA ARG A 109 -35.98 14.67 -14.72
C ARG A 109 -35.93 15.53 -13.45
N THR A 110 -35.38 16.74 -13.56
CA THR A 110 -35.20 17.72 -12.48
C THR A 110 -36.36 18.74 -12.51
N ARG A 111 -36.46 19.59 -11.48
CA ARG A 111 -37.40 20.73 -11.48
C ARG A 111 -37.13 21.64 -12.68
N ALA A 112 -35.87 21.95 -12.95
CA ALA A 112 -35.45 22.76 -14.09
C ALA A 112 -35.83 22.11 -15.42
N THR A 113 -35.67 20.78 -15.56
CA THR A 113 -36.09 20.05 -16.78
C THR A 113 -37.60 20.17 -16.99
N ILE A 114 -38.39 20.01 -15.93
CA ILE A 114 -39.87 20.18 -15.99
C ILE A 114 -40.24 21.61 -16.38
N ALA A 115 -39.57 22.60 -15.81
CA ALA A 115 -39.80 24.00 -16.11
C ALA A 115 -39.44 24.33 -17.59
N LYS A 116 -38.34 23.78 -18.13
CA LYS A 116 -37.96 23.90 -19.55
C LYS A 116 -38.99 23.25 -20.45
N GLU A 117 -39.47 22.04 -20.13
CA GLU A 117 -40.55 21.35 -20.87
C GLU A 117 -41.86 22.18 -20.87
N ASN A 118 -42.10 22.92 -19.81
CA ASN A 118 -43.29 23.80 -19.67
C ASN A 118 -43.10 25.17 -20.36
N GLY A 119 -41.98 25.41 -21.08
CA GLY A 119 -41.73 26.62 -21.85
C GLY A 119 -41.21 27.82 -21.08
N LEU A 120 -40.69 27.61 -19.85
CA LEU A 120 -40.24 28.70 -18.97
C LEU A 120 -38.82 29.18 -19.19
N GLN A 121 -38.08 28.64 -20.22
CA GLN A 121 -36.71 29.05 -20.52
C GLN A 121 -36.60 30.55 -20.82
N GLU A 122 -37.48 31.10 -21.68
CA GLU A 122 -37.44 32.54 -22.03
C GLU A 122 -37.72 33.44 -20.83
N LEU A 123 -38.53 33.01 -19.86
CA LEU A 123 -38.74 33.74 -18.58
C LEU A 123 -37.44 33.71 -17.74
N ALA A 124 -36.79 32.59 -17.65
CA ALA A 124 -35.46 32.45 -17.00
C ALA A 124 -34.41 33.34 -17.64
N ASP A 125 -34.36 33.38 -18.98
CA ASP A 125 -33.47 34.25 -19.73
C ASP A 125 -33.76 35.75 -19.49
N ASN A 126 -35.00 36.15 -19.35
CA ASN A 126 -35.41 37.52 -18.97
C ASN A 126 -34.86 37.88 -17.58
N ILE A 127 -35.02 36.98 -16.60
CA ILE A 127 -34.52 37.23 -15.22
C ILE A 127 -33.02 37.36 -15.19
N ILE A 128 -32.31 36.46 -15.87
CA ILE A 128 -30.82 36.45 -15.86
C ILE A 128 -30.22 37.63 -16.65
N ASN A 129 -30.94 38.17 -17.64
CA ASN A 129 -30.51 39.35 -18.40
C ASN A 129 -30.47 40.61 -17.58
N GLN A 130 -31.28 40.73 -16.50
CA GLN A 130 -31.21 41.75 -15.44
C GLN A 130 -31.46 43.22 -15.91
N THR A 131 -31.77 43.47 -17.17
CA THR A 131 -31.90 44.81 -17.74
C THR A 131 -33.36 45.23 -17.98
N ASP A 132 -34.30 44.28 -18.00
CA ASP A 132 -35.71 44.56 -18.17
C ASP A 132 -36.32 45.19 -16.92
N SER A 133 -36.86 46.36 -17.03
CA SER A 133 -37.51 47.11 -15.92
C SER A 133 -39.00 46.79 -15.76
N THR A 134 -39.57 45.93 -16.62
CA THR A 134 -40.95 45.47 -16.51
C THR A 134 -41.14 44.64 -15.25
N ASP A 135 -42.24 44.80 -14.52
CA ASP A 135 -42.54 44.00 -13.37
C ASP A 135 -42.51 42.51 -13.75
N ILE A 136 -41.78 41.69 -12.99
CA ILE A 136 -41.65 40.26 -13.27
C ILE A 136 -42.99 39.53 -13.29
N TYR A 137 -43.94 39.96 -12.49
CA TYR A 137 -45.29 39.42 -12.47
C TYR A 137 -46.05 39.69 -13.76
N GLU A 138 -45.83 40.87 -14.39
CA GLU A 138 -46.43 41.18 -15.69
C GLU A 138 -45.77 40.37 -16.80
N VAL A 139 -44.49 40.15 -16.76
CA VAL A 139 -43.75 39.29 -17.74
C VAL A 139 -44.20 37.85 -17.61
N ALA A 140 -44.32 37.31 -16.39
CA ALA A 140 -44.65 35.92 -16.12
C ALA A 140 -46.09 35.54 -16.57
N LYS A 141 -47.01 36.51 -16.66
CA LYS A 141 -48.38 36.26 -17.22
C LYS A 141 -48.36 35.68 -18.63
N ASN A 142 -47.34 36.00 -19.41
CA ASN A 142 -47.25 35.52 -20.82
C ASN A 142 -46.81 34.04 -20.90
N PHE A 143 -46.40 33.43 -19.79
CA PHE A 143 -45.90 32.05 -19.74
C PHE A 143 -46.86 31.07 -19.07
N LEU A 144 -48.10 31.56 -18.74
CA LEU A 144 -49.16 30.69 -18.21
C LEU A 144 -49.64 29.73 -19.26
N ASN A 145 -49.83 28.47 -18.91
CA ASN A 145 -50.34 27.41 -19.77
C ASN A 145 -51.01 26.30 -18.92
N ASP A 146 -51.45 25.21 -19.54
CA ASP A 146 -52.16 24.12 -18.86
C ASP A 146 -51.36 23.46 -17.75
N ASN A 147 -50.01 23.51 -17.82
CA ASN A 147 -49.09 22.94 -16.80
C ASN A 147 -48.61 23.99 -15.80
N VAL A 148 -48.67 25.29 -16.13
CA VAL A 148 -48.21 26.41 -15.32
C VAL A 148 -49.42 27.33 -15.11
N VAL A 149 -50.11 27.09 -14.01
CA VAL A 149 -51.44 27.69 -13.76
C VAL A 149 -51.33 29.05 -13.08
N THR A 150 -50.33 29.28 -12.23
CA THR A 150 -50.17 30.54 -11.49
C THR A 150 -48.93 31.29 -11.92
N ILE A 151 -48.91 32.61 -11.70
CA ILE A 151 -47.77 33.46 -11.97
C ILE A 151 -46.57 33.05 -11.08
N GLU A 152 -46.86 32.70 -9.86
CA GLU A 152 -45.90 32.22 -8.87
C GLU A 152 -45.22 30.92 -9.36
N ASP A 153 -45.99 29.97 -9.94
CA ASP A 153 -45.44 28.74 -10.53
C ASP A 153 -44.53 29.04 -11.75
N ALA A 154 -44.91 30.04 -12.54
CA ALA A 154 -44.07 30.47 -13.70
C ALA A 154 -42.72 31.04 -13.21
N ILE A 155 -42.77 31.95 -12.22
CA ILE A 155 -41.55 32.55 -11.66
C ILE A 155 -40.68 31.48 -10.99
N GLN A 156 -41.26 30.60 -10.14
CA GLN A 156 -40.56 29.54 -9.47
C GLN A 156 -39.89 28.55 -10.46
N GLY A 157 -40.61 28.22 -11.54
CA GLY A 157 -40.05 27.38 -12.59
C GLY A 157 -38.84 28.01 -13.31
N ALA A 158 -38.92 29.33 -13.59
CA ALA A 158 -37.81 30.09 -14.16
C ALA A 158 -36.62 30.16 -13.18
N GLU A 159 -36.87 30.40 -11.89
CA GLU A 159 -35.86 30.37 -10.83
C GLU A 159 -35.21 28.99 -10.68
N ASP A 160 -35.98 27.88 -10.80
CA ASP A 160 -35.45 26.53 -10.77
C ASP A 160 -34.48 26.26 -11.94
N ILE A 161 -34.75 26.82 -13.12
CA ILE A 161 -33.83 26.78 -14.27
C ILE A 161 -32.53 27.51 -13.95
N ILE A 162 -32.63 28.77 -13.49
CA ILE A 162 -31.49 29.60 -13.13
C ILE A 162 -30.64 28.96 -12.01
N ALA A 163 -31.32 28.43 -10.98
CA ALA A 163 -30.64 27.77 -9.87
C ALA A 163 -29.81 26.56 -10.32
N GLU A 164 -30.32 25.78 -11.29
CA GLU A 164 -29.58 24.66 -11.86
C GLU A 164 -28.40 25.13 -12.70
N ASP A 165 -28.58 26.15 -13.54
CA ASP A 165 -27.53 26.72 -14.37
C ASP A 165 -26.39 27.33 -13.52
N ILE A 166 -26.71 28.01 -12.41
CA ILE A 166 -25.72 28.49 -11.42
C ILE A 166 -24.96 27.29 -10.81
N SER A 167 -25.67 26.25 -10.40
CA SER A 167 -25.08 25.05 -9.80
C SER A 167 -24.15 24.29 -10.74
N ASP A 168 -24.40 24.34 -12.03
CA ASP A 168 -23.63 23.63 -13.07
C ASP A 168 -22.45 24.46 -13.61
N ASN A 169 -22.37 25.73 -13.26
CA ASN A 169 -21.32 26.62 -13.74
C ASN A 169 -19.94 26.25 -13.13
N ALA A 170 -19.00 25.84 -13.98
CA ALA A 170 -17.67 25.40 -13.55
C ALA A 170 -16.85 26.48 -12.85
N ASP A 171 -16.98 27.77 -13.26
CA ASP A 171 -16.24 28.87 -12.68
C ASP A 171 -16.73 29.17 -11.25
N TYR A 172 -18.05 29.17 -11.03
CA TYR A 172 -18.62 29.34 -9.70
C TYR A 172 -18.22 28.19 -8.80
N ARG A 173 -18.25 26.96 -9.26
CA ARG A 173 -17.78 25.78 -8.50
C ARG A 173 -16.31 25.90 -8.14
N LYS A 174 -15.45 26.31 -9.08
CA LYS A 174 -14.02 26.51 -8.85
C LYS A 174 -13.75 27.61 -7.80
N MET A 175 -14.51 28.70 -7.85
CA MET A 175 -14.45 29.78 -6.85
C MET A 175 -14.83 29.26 -5.46
N LEU A 176 -15.93 28.53 -5.36
CA LEU A 176 -16.43 27.99 -4.09
C LEU A 176 -15.49 26.91 -3.52
N LYS A 177 -14.94 26.01 -4.34
CA LYS A 177 -13.94 25.04 -3.91
C LYS A 177 -12.72 25.70 -3.25
N LYS A 178 -12.30 26.90 -3.69
CA LYS A 178 -11.25 27.66 -3.02
C LYS A 178 -11.66 28.10 -1.61
N ILE A 179 -12.91 28.57 -1.42
CA ILE A 179 -13.41 28.93 -0.09
C ILE A 179 -13.39 27.71 0.83
N TYR A 180 -13.89 26.57 0.37
CA TYR A 180 -13.84 25.32 1.13
C TYR A 180 -12.41 24.93 1.52
N HIS A 181 -11.47 25.02 0.58
CA HIS A 181 -10.08 24.64 0.82
C HIS A 181 -9.39 25.53 1.87
N TYR A 182 -9.57 26.86 1.79
CA TYR A 182 -8.83 27.79 2.64
C TYR A 182 -9.54 28.14 3.95
N GLU A 183 -10.87 28.15 3.97
CA GLU A 183 -11.68 28.64 5.07
C GLU A 183 -12.60 27.56 5.64
N GLY A 184 -12.80 26.46 4.93
CA GLY A 184 -13.60 25.33 5.40
C GLY A 184 -12.98 24.61 6.59
N LEU A 185 -13.84 24.15 7.51
CA LEU A 185 -13.49 23.36 8.66
C LEU A 185 -14.23 22.02 8.58
N ILE A 186 -13.52 20.91 8.72
CA ILE A 186 -14.16 19.63 9.03
C ILE A 186 -14.50 19.64 10.51
N THR A 187 -15.75 19.39 10.80
CA THR A 187 -16.26 19.29 12.18
C THR A 187 -16.88 17.93 12.39
N SER A 188 -16.68 17.36 13.57
CA SER A 188 -17.39 16.15 13.99
C SER A 188 -17.96 16.28 15.39
N GLU A 189 -19.12 15.68 15.59
CA GLU A 189 -19.85 15.66 16.85
C GLU A 189 -20.25 14.22 17.17
N ALA A 190 -20.31 13.86 18.45
CA ALA A 190 -20.83 12.57 18.87
C ALA A 190 -22.32 12.44 18.53
N VAL A 191 -22.75 11.26 18.09
CA VAL A 191 -24.19 10.92 17.98
C VAL A 191 -24.78 10.80 19.37
N ASN A 192 -24.06 10.18 20.30
CA ASN A 192 -24.38 10.07 21.71
C ASN A 192 -23.14 10.42 22.55
N PRO A 193 -23.07 11.61 23.16
CA PRO A 193 -21.90 12.04 23.94
C PRO A 193 -21.57 11.19 25.17
N ASP A 194 -22.55 10.47 25.71
CA ASP A 194 -22.39 9.64 26.91
C ASP A 194 -21.83 8.25 26.59
N GLU A 195 -21.77 7.87 25.32
CA GLU A 195 -21.26 6.58 24.86
C GLU A 195 -19.72 6.61 24.76
N LYS A 196 -19.04 5.75 25.51
CA LYS A 196 -17.58 5.59 25.39
C LYS A 196 -17.20 4.87 24.11
N SER A 197 -16.31 5.46 23.34
CA SER A 197 -15.81 4.85 22.09
C SER A 197 -14.34 5.21 21.85
N PRO A 198 -13.67 4.54 20.92
CA PRO A 198 -12.32 4.93 20.47
C PRO A 198 -12.25 6.33 19.84
N TYR A 199 -13.41 6.93 19.54
CA TYR A 199 -13.52 8.22 18.85
C TYR A 199 -13.80 9.40 19.79
N GLU A 200 -13.66 9.27 21.10
CA GLU A 200 -13.92 10.34 22.08
C GLU A 200 -13.19 11.64 21.73
N MET A 201 -11.98 11.57 21.18
CA MET A 201 -11.21 12.73 20.73
C MET A 201 -11.85 13.49 19.57
N TYR A 202 -12.83 12.91 18.89
CA TYR A 202 -13.57 13.50 17.77
C TYR A 202 -15.02 13.88 18.11
N TYR A 203 -15.43 13.80 19.37
CA TYR A 203 -16.80 14.12 19.83
C TYR A 203 -17.10 15.61 19.72
N GLU A 204 -16.10 16.46 19.92
CA GLU A 204 -16.13 17.90 19.69
C GLU A 204 -14.87 18.29 18.91
N PHE A 205 -14.88 18.07 17.61
CA PHE A 205 -13.68 18.22 16.81
C PHE A 205 -13.90 19.23 15.69
N SER A 206 -12.87 20.05 15.43
CA SER A 206 -12.85 21.00 14.31
C SER A 206 -11.42 21.21 13.82
N GLU A 207 -11.20 21.02 12.51
CA GLU A 207 -9.90 21.25 11.89
C GLU A 207 -10.06 21.75 10.44
N LYS A 208 -9.07 22.54 9.95
CA LYS A 208 -9.12 23.12 8.60
C LYS A 208 -9.03 22.03 7.53
N VAL A 209 -9.90 22.12 6.51
CA VAL A 209 -9.89 21.25 5.32
C VAL A 209 -8.49 21.17 4.70
N LYS A 210 -7.79 22.30 4.60
CA LYS A 210 -6.46 22.38 3.97
C LYS A 210 -5.38 21.59 4.68
N THR A 211 -5.45 21.47 6.01
CA THR A 211 -4.33 20.96 6.84
C THR A 211 -4.63 19.71 7.63
N ILE A 212 -5.85 19.22 7.61
CA ILE A 212 -6.22 18.01 8.34
C ILE A 212 -5.41 16.80 7.89
N PRO A 213 -4.74 16.07 8.81
CA PRO A 213 -3.96 14.89 8.48
C PRO A 213 -4.83 13.71 8.02
N SER A 214 -4.29 12.89 7.12
CA SER A 214 -4.97 11.75 6.51
C SER A 214 -5.51 10.74 7.54
N HIS A 215 -4.75 10.42 8.58
CA HIS A 215 -5.19 9.48 9.61
C HIS A 215 -6.43 9.96 10.39
N ARG A 216 -6.61 11.29 10.54
CA ARG A 216 -7.80 11.85 11.16
C ARG A 216 -9.02 11.76 10.26
N ILE A 217 -8.84 11.96 8.95
CA ILE A 217 -9.90 11.74 7.95
C ILE A 217 -10.38 10.29 8.00
N LEU A 218 -9.46 9.31 8.00
CA LEU A 218 -9.82 7.90 8.08
C LEU A 218 -10.52 7.55 9.39
N ALA A 219 -10.05 8.10 10.51
CA ALA A 219 -10.68 7.89 11.82
C ALA A 219 -12.11 8.44 11.86
N ILE A 220 -12.31 9.68 11.39
CA ILE A 220 -13.63 10.34 11.35
C ILE A 220 -14.58 9.59 10.41
N ASN A 221 -14.10 9.19 9.22
CA ASN A 221 -14.89 8.43 8.27
C ASN A 221 -15.36 7.08 8.84
N ARG A 222 -14.48 6.37 9.57
CA ARG A 222 -14.84 5.12 10.25
C ARG A 222 -15.87 5.39 11.36
N GLY A 223 -15.65 6.40 12.20
CA GLY A 223 -16.60 6.76 13.27
C GLY A 223 -17.98 7.15 12.73
N GLU A 224 -18.03 7.83 11.57
CA GLU A 224 -19.30 8.15 10.88
C GLU A 224 -19.98 6.90 10.31
N LYS A 225 -19.21 6.00 9.68
CA LYS A 225 -19.68 4.70 9.17
C LYS A 225 -20.24 3.81 10.27
N GLU A 226 -19.63 3.83 11.45
CA GLU A 226 -20.07 3.13 12.66
C GLU A 226 -21.23 3.85 13.37
N LYS A 227 -21.68 5.02 12.87
CA LYS A 227 -22.76 5.85 13.42
C LYS A 227 -22.48 6.40 14.82
N LEU A 228 -21.24 6.53 15.18
CA LEU A 228 -20.79 7.14 16.44
C LEU A 228 -20.53 8.64 16.30
N LEU A 229 -20.18 9.09 15.07
CA LEU A 229 -19.92 10.50 14.75
C LEU A 229 -20.92 11.02 13.70
N LYS A 230 -21.21 12.33 13.78
CA LYS A 230 -21.82 13.13 12.72
C LYS A 230 -20.76 14.08 12.18
N VAL A 231 -20.51 14.05 10.87
CA VAL A 231 -19.44 14.83 10.25
C VAL A 231 -20.00 15.85 9.28
N LYS A 232 -19.50 17.08 9.33
CA LYS A 232 -19.92 18.19 8.47
C LYS A 232 -18.70 19.01 8.01
N ILE A 233 -18.89 19.79 6.93
CA ILE A 233 -17.95 20.84 6.56
C ILE A 233 -18.61 22.18 6.91
N THR A 234 -18.03 22.88 7.88
CA THR A 234 -18.45 24.25 8.23
C THR A 234 -17.67 25.24 7.38
N LYS A 235 -18.35 26.20 6.79
CA LYS A 235 -17.82 27.23 5.90
C LYS A 235 -18.50 28.57 6.16
N PRO A 236 -17.89 29.72 5.78
CA PRO A 236 -18.48 31.04 5.95
C PRO A 236 -19.59 31.26 4.92
N GLU A 237 -20.83 30.87 5.25
CA GLU A 237 -21.98 30.89 4.35
C GLU A 237 -22.29 32.29 3.81
N GLU A 238 -22.20 33.32 4.68
CA GLU A 238 -22.41 34.72 4.29
C GLU A 238 -21.42 35.15 3.18
N LYS A 239 -20.16 34.74 3.29
CA LYS A 239 -19.14 35.04 2.27
C LYS A 239 -19.41 34.30 0.97
N VAL A 240 -19.81 33.04 1.05
CA VAL A 240 -20.18 32.21 -0.12
C VAL A 240 -21.31 32.90 -0.90
N LEU A 241 -22.38 33.31 -0.21
CA LEU A 241 -23.51 33.99 -0.85
C LEU A 241 -23.09 35.35 -1.43
N ALA A 242 -22.31 36.14 -0.67
CA ALA A 242 -21.82 37.43 -1.14
C ALA A 242 -20.91 37.32 -2.40
N ASP A 243 -20.04 36.31 -2.45
CA ASP A 243 -19.15 36.08 -3.61
C ASP A 243 -19.98 35.59 -4.83
N LEU A 244 -21.01 34.76 -4.64
CA LEU A 244 -21.93 34.36 -5.71
C LEU A 244 -22.78 35.54 -6.20
N GLU A 245 -23.36 36.34 -5.29
CA GLU A 245 -24.10 37.55 -5.66
C GLU A 245 -23.26 38.51 -6.47
N LYS A 246 -22.01 38.75 -6.04
CA LYS A 246 -21.08 39.62 -6.75
C LYS A 246 -20.71 39.09 -8.14
N ALA A 247 -20.65 37.76 -8.31
CA ALA A 247 -20.32 37.16 -9.60
C ALA A 247 -21.50 37.15 -10.56
N ILE A 248 -22.74 37.10 -10.06
CA ILE A 248 -23.96 36.89 -10.86
C ILE A 248 -24.74 38.19 -11.06
N ILE A 249 -24.88 39.03 -10.01
CA ILE A 249 -25.73 40.21 -10.02
C ILE A 249 -24.96 41.42 -10.57
N ILE A 250 -25.45 42.00 -11.67
CA ILE A 250 -24.85 43.23 -12.22
C ILE A 250 -25.21 44.46 -11.36
N LYS A 251 -24.37 45.53 -11.44
CA LYS A 251 -24.44 46.71 -10.59
C LYS A 251 -25.82 47.39 -10.57
N ASN A 252 -26.52 47.42 -11.69
CA ASN A 252 -27.81 48.07 -11.86
C ASN A 252 -28.90 47.05 -12.21
N SER A 253 -28.87 45.87 -11.60
CA SER A 253 -29.84 44.82 -11.82
C SER A 253 -31.24 45.23 -11.41
N THR A 254 -32.22 45.06 -12.29
CA THR A 254 -33.64 45.21 -12.03
C THR A 254 -34.28 43.98 -11.38
N ARG A 255 -33.52 42.86 -11.37
CA ARG A 255 -33.97 41.51 -10.86
C ARG A 255 -33.15 41.10 -9.62
N LYS A 256 -32.71 42.08 -8.84
CA LYS A 256 -31.75 41.81 -7.73
C LYS A 256 -32.34 40.92 -6.64
N GLU A 257 -33.59 41.10 -6.25
CA GLU A 257 -34.19 40.33 -5.17
C GLU A 257 -34.54 38.91 -5.60
N GLU A 258 -35.06 38.75 -6.81
CA GLU A 258 -35.33 37.42 -7.41
C GLU A 258 -34.02 36.61 -7.53
N LEU A 259 -32.94 37.23 -8.03
CA LEU A 259 -31.65 36.57 -8.17
C LEU A 259 -31.02 36.21 -6.83
N LYS A 260 -31.15 37.06 -5.80
CA LYS A 260 -30.65 36.72 -4.45
C LYS A 260 -31.37 35.47 -3.89
N THR A 261 -32.70 35.42 -4.03
CA THR A 261 -33.48 34.27 -3.60
C THR A 261 -33.07 33.00 -4.36
N THR A 262 -32.94 33.13 -5.68
CA THR A 262 -32.51 32.04 -6.56
C THR A 262 -31.09 31.56 -6.25
N ILE A 263 -30.15 32.49 -5.98
CA ILE A 263 -28.76 32.14 -5.57
C ILE A 263 -28.76 31.41 -4.23
N ALA A 264 -29.56 31.86 -3.26
CA ALA A 264 -29.64 31.21 -1.96
C ALA A 264 -30.23 29.80 -2.07
N ASP A 265 -31.29 29.61 -2.90
CA ASP A 265 -31.85 28.29 -3.17
C ASP A 265 -30.86 27.37 -3.89
N SER A 266 -30.20 27.88 -4.95
CA SER A 266 -29.17 27.15 -5.68
C SER A 266 -28.05 26.69 -4.75
N TRP A 267 -27.57 27.57 -3.88
CA TRP A 267 -26.58 27.23 -2.87
C TRP A 267 -27.05 26.12 -1.95
N LYS A 268 -28.17 26.34 -1.25
CA LYS A 268 -28.66 25.43 -0.20
C LYS A 268 -29.09 24.07 -0.71
N ARG A 269 -29.76 24.02 -1.87
CA ARG A 269 -30.39 22.81 -2.39
C ARG A 269 -29.48 22.04 -3.33
N LEU A 270 -28.64 22.70 -4.12
CA LEU A 270 -27.87 22.06 -5.19
C LEU A 270 -26.37 22.08 -4.95
N ILE A 271 -25.80 23.26 -4.67
CA ILE A 271 -24.35 23.44 -4.63
C ILE A 271 -23.75 22.88 -3.34
N GLU A 272 -24.23 23.34 -2.18
CA GLU A 272 -23.67 22.95 -0.87
C GLU A 272 -23.62 21.42 -0.70
N PRO A 273 -24.73 20.66 -0.87
CA PRO A 273 -24.68 19.21 -0.69
C PRO A 273 -23.80 18.50 -1.70
N SER A 274 -23.61 19.08 -2.88
CA SER A 274 -22.75 18.55 -3.94
C SER A 274 -21.28 18.78 -3.60
N LEU A 275 -20.90 20.00 -3.21
CA LEU A 275 -19.53 20.35 -2.84
C LEU A 275 -19.08 19.67 -1.54
N ASP A 276 -19.98 19.57 -0.55
CA ASP A 276 -19.66 18.86 0.70
C ASP A 276 -19.27 17.40 0.41
N ARG A 277 -20.01 16.71 -0.46
CA ARG A 277 -19.68 15.34 -0.88
C ARG A 277 -18.39 15.27 -1.66
N GLU A 278 -18.17 16.18 -2.59
CA GLU A 278 -16.97 16.24 -3.43
C GLU A 278 -15.72 16.48 -2.58
N ILE A 279 -15.72 17.50 -1.74
CA ILE A 279 -14.58 17.82 -0.85
C ILE A 279 -14.31 16.66 0.13
N ARG A 280 -15.36 16.02 0.66
CA ARG A 280 -15.22 14.82 1.50
C ARG A 280 -14.60 13.66 0.74
N SER A 281 -14.98 13.45 -0.53
CA SER A 281 -14.40 12.44 -1.40
C SER A 281 -12.92 12.73 -1.67
N ASP A 282 -12.60 13.97 -2.07
CA ASP A 282 -11.21 14.38 -2.36
C ASP A 282 -10.29 14.18 -1.15
N LEU A 283 -10.77 14.52 0.06
CA LEU A 283 -10.03 14.29 1.30
C LEU A 283 -9.84 12.81 1.61
N THR A 284 -10.86 12.00 1.35
CA THR A 284 -10.81 10.55 1.54
C THR A 284 -9.84 9.92 0.55
N ASP A 285 -9.93 10.26 -0.74
CA ASP A 285 -9.04 9.74 -1.77
C ASP A 285 -7.56 10.07 -1.48
N LYS A 286 -7.29 11.31 -1.02
CA LYS A 286 -5.96 11.70 -0.58
C LYS A 286 -5.49 10.91 0.64
N ALA A 287 -6.38 10.69 1.61
CA ALA A 287 -6.06 9.95 2.82
C ALA A 287 -5.81 8.47 2.51
N ASP A 288 -6.60 7.89 1.61
CA ASP A 288 -6.44 6.52 1.14
C ASP A 288 -5.07 6.32 0.47
N LEU A 289 -4.70 7.18 -0.48
CA LEU A 289 -3.40 7.10 -1.16
C LEU A 289 -2.23 7.14 -0.19
N GLN A 290 -2.25 8.08 0.76
CA GLN A 290 -1.19 8.19 1.76
C GLN A 290 -1.12 6.96 2.69
N ALA A 291 -2.26 6.44 3.11
CA ALA A 291 -2.30 5.24 3.95
C ALA A 291 -1.84 3.99 3.18
N ILE A 292 -2.23 3.85 1.92
CA ILE A 292 -1.84 2.73 1.05
C ILE A 292 -0.32 2.73 0.82
N ASP A 293 0.31 3.88 0.58
CA ASP A 293 1.78 4.00 0.48
C ASP A 293 2.47 3.50 1.76
N VAL A 294 1.99 3.93 2.94
CA VAL A 294 2.53 3.43 4.22
C VAL A 294 2.33 1.92 4.37
N PHE A 295 1.16 1.40 3.97
CA PHE A 295 0.89 -0.05 4.02
C PHE A 295 1.80 -0.82 3.06
N GLY A 296 2.07 -0.29 1.88
CA GLY A 296 3.04 -0.85 0.93
C GLY A 296 4.43 -0.97 1.54
N LYS A 297 4.93 0.10 2.15
CA LYS A 297 6.22 0.12 2.85
C LYS A 297 6.28 -0.88 4.01
N ASN A 298 5.22 -0.94 4.82
CA ASN A 298 5.11 -1.91 5.91
C ASN A 298 5.11 -3.36 5.40
N ALA A 299 4.38 -3.64 4.31
CA ALA A 299 4.35 -4.96 3.69
C ALA A 299 5.74 -5.36 3.14
N LYS A 300 6.44 -4.44 2.46
CA LYS A 300 7.78 -4.67 1.93
C LYS A 300 8.74 -5.09 3.03
N GLN A 301 8.73 -4.39 4.16
CA GLN A 301 9.60 -4.70 5.30
C GLN A 301 9.30 -6.08 5.90
N LEU A 302 8.02 -6.44 6.03
CA LEU A 302 7.64 -7.78 6.50
C LEU A 302 8.11 -8.90 5.56
N LEU A 303 7.98 -8.70 4.25
CA LEU A 303 8.40 -9.65 3.22
C LEU A 303 9.91 -9.83 3.18
N LEU A 304 10.66 -8.73 3.31
CA LEU A 304 12.13 -8.70 3.25
C LEU A 304 12.79 -8.96 4.62
N GLY A 305 12.03 -9.36 5.65
CA GLY A 305 12.59 -9.73 6.95
C GLY A 305 13.69 -10.80 6.83
N ALA A 306 14.74 -10.68 7.66
CA ALA A 306 15.88 -11.60 7.65
C ALA A 306 15.45 -13.04 7.94
N PRO A 307 15.73 -14.01 7.05
CA PRO A 307 15.40 -15.42 7.29
C PRO A 307 16.32 -16.03 8.34
N LEU A 308 15.77 -16.85 9.24
CA LEU A 308 16.54 -17.64 10.21
C LEU A 308 16.68 -19.08 9.70
N LYS A 309 17.72 -19.33 8.90
CA LYS A 309 18.02 -20.64 8.31
C LYS A 309 18.85 -21.51 9.26
N GLY A 310 18.75 -22.84 9.13
CA GLY A 310 19.59 -23.81 9.86
C GLY A 310 19.13 -24.11 11.28
N TYR A 311 17.88 -23.82 11.64
CA TYR A 311 17.31 -24.10 12.95
C TYR A 311 16.10 -25.02 12.87
N THR A 312 15.97 -25.93 13.84
CA THR A 312 14.71 -26.61 14.12
C THR A 312 13.82 -25.67 14.91
N VAL A 313 12.65 -25.35 14.38
CA VAL A 313 11.73 -24.35 14.92
C VAL A 313 10.44 -24.99 15.37
N LEU A 314 9.97 -24.64 16.57
CA LEU A 314 8.62 -24.94 17.03
C LEU A 314 7.74 -23.71 16.85
N GLY A 315 6.70 -23.82 15.99
CA GLY A 315 5.64 -22.84 15.89
C GLY A 315 4.63 -23.05 17.00
N PHE A 316 4.33 -21.98 17.72
CA PHE A 316 3.38 -21.95 18.83
C PHE A 316 2.27 -20.96 18.48
N ASP A 317 1.08 -21.48 18.21
CA ASP A 317 -0.13 -20.70 17.90
C ASP A 317 -0.97 -20.58 19.18
N PRO A 318 -0.95 -19.41 19.87
CA PRO A 318 -1.59 -19.22 21.16
C PRO A 318 -3.12 -19.24 21.05
N ALA A 319 -3.78 -19.85 22.04
CA ALA A 319 -5.23 -19.80 22.17
C ALA A 319 -5.67 -20.13 23.59
N TYR A 320 -6.78 -19.54 24.03
CA TYR A 320 -7.35 -19.87 25.34
C TYR A 320 -8.13 -21.20 25.30
N ARG A 321 -9.37 -21.17 24.87
CA ARG A 321 -10.34 -22.27 25.00
C ARG A 321 -10.00 -23.52 24.19
N THR A 322 -9.48 -23.36 22.99
CA THR A 322 -9.21 -24.47 22.06
C THR A 322 -7.84 -25.11 22.25
N GLY A 323 -7.04 -24.61 23.20
CA GLY A 323 -5.66 -25.01 23.42
C GLY A 323 -4.69 -24.41 22.42
N CYS A 324 -3.42 -24.24 22.83
CA CYS A 324 -2.34 -23.78 21.97
C CYS A 324 -1.90 -24.89 21.02
N LYS A 325 -1.75 -24.59 19.73
CA LYS A 325 -1.34 -25.55 18.70
C LYS A 325 0.14 -25.42 18.44
N LEU A 326 0.81 -26.54 18.36
CA LEU A 326 2.24 -26.62 18.19
C LEU A 326 2.57 -27.42 16.93
N ALA A 327 3.57 -26.96 16.19
CA ALA A 327 4.14 -27.69 15.07
C ALA A 327 5.66 -27.53 15.07
N VAL A 328 6.38 -28.64 15.02
CA VAL A 328 7.85 -28.65 14.91
C VAL A 328 8.22 -28.83 13.46
N ILE A 329 9.10 -27.97 12.96
CA ILE A 329 9.66 -28.07 11.61
C ILE A 329 11.18 -28.16 11.67
N ASP A 330 11.77 -28.95 10.75
CA ASP A 330 13.23 -29.02 10.59
C ASP A 330 13.80 -27.81 9.84
N GLU A 331 15.10 -27.81 9.62
CA GLU A 331 15.84 -26.76 8.92
C GLU A 331 15.33 -26.49 7.48
N THR A 332 14.66 -27.49 6.87
CA THR A 332 14.09 -27.41 5.52
C THR A 332 12.61 -26.99 5.50
N GLY A 333 12.00 -26.79 6.66
CA GLY A 333 10.58 -26.50 6.82
C GLY A 333 9.66 -27.72 6.77
N LYS A 334 10.21 -28.95 6.81
CA LYS A 334 9.44 -30.19 6.87
C LYS A 334 8.88 -30.36 8.28
N VAL A 335 7.60 -30.72 8.39
CA VAL A 335 6.93 -30.99 9.67
C VAL A 335 7.46 -32.30 10.26
N LEU A 336 7.97 -32.23 11.49
CA LEU A 336 8.47 -33.39 12.24
C LEU A 336 7.44 -33.89 13.24
N ASP A 337 6.77 -32.97 13.94
CA ASP A 337 5.84 -33.32 15.02
C ASP A 337 4.76 -32.25 15.21
N THR A 338 3.65 -32.58 15.81
CA THR A 338 2.56 -31.68 16.15
C THR A 338 1.97 -32.00 17.52
N ALA A 339 1.51 -30.99 18.26
CA ALA A 339 0.87 -31.18 19.56
C ALA A 339 -0.18 -30.09 19.84
N VAL A 340 -1.00 -30.35 20.87
CA VAL A 340 -1.89 -29.36 21.46
C VAL A 340 -1.65 -29.33 22.96
N LEU A 341 -1.49 -28.11 23.49
CA LEU A 341 -1.25 -27.84 24.91
C LEU A 341 -2.34 -26.90 25.46
N TYR A 342 -2.56 -26.97 26.76
CA TYR A 342 -3.58 -26.18 27.44
C TYR A 342 -3.00 -25.41 28.65
N PRO A 343 -1.94 -24.60 28.49
CA PRO A 343 -1.30 -23.87 29.58
C PRO A 343 -2.09 -22.66 30.07
N THR A 344 -3.14 -22.28 29.33
CA THR A 344 -3.94 -21.07 29.56
C THR A 344 -5.35 -21.42 30.03
N GLU A 345 -6.07 -20.42 30.58
CA GLU A 345 -7.48 -20.58 30.94
C GLU A 345 -8.35 -21.00 29.72
N PRO A 346 -9.43 -21.74 29.92
CA PRO A 346 -9.99 -22.20 31.20
C PRO A 346 -9.39 -23.50 31.74
N GLN A 347 -8.64 -24.27 30.93
CA GLN A 347 -8.10 -25.58 31.35
C GLN A 347 -6.93 -25.44 32.33
N ASN A 348 -6.04 -24.49 32.09
CA ASN A 348 -4.88 -24.15 32.92
C ASN A 348 -4.01 -25.35 33.35
N ASP A 349 -3.83 -26.32 32.42
CA ASP A 349 -2.99 -27.50 32.60
C ASP A 349 -1.50 -27.13 32.38
N ILE A 350 -0.92 -26.39 33.31
CA ILE A 350 0.47 -25.93 33.21
C ILE A 350 1.44 -27.09 33.33
N GLU A 351 1.18 -28.04 34.27
CA GLU A 351 2.09 -29.16 34.53
C GLU A 351 2.16 -30.14 33.35
N GLY A 352 1.00 -30.65 32.85
CA GLY A 352 0.95 -31.52 31.69
C GLY A 352 1.49 -30.86 30.43
N SER A 353 1.23 -29.56 30.23
CA SER A 353 1.77 -28.81 29.12
C SER A 353 3.29 -28.64 29.21
N THR A 354 3.86 -28.41 30.41
CA THR A 354 5.30 -28.32 30.65
C THR A 354 6.00 -29.62 30.27
N ILE A 355 5.50 -30.77 30.75
CA ILE A 355 6.08 -32.08 30.44
C ILE A 355 6.10 -32.35 28.95
N LYS A 356 4.98 -32.10 28.26
CA LYS A 356 4.89 -32.30 26.81
C LYS A 356 5.81 -31.35 26.00
N LEU A 357 5.94 -30.10 26.41
CA LEU A 357 6.80 -29.15 25.70
C LEU A 357 8.28 -29.50 25.90
N ILE A 358 8.68 -29.94 27.08
CA ILE A 358 10.04 -30.45 27.36
C ILE A 358 10.33 -31.67 26.50
N ASP A 359 9.41 -32.63 26.44
CA ASP A 359 9.55 -33.84 25.59
C ASP A 359 9.74 -33.49 24.10
N LEU A 360 8.95 -32.57 23.58
CA LEU A 360 9.09 -32.05 22.20
C LEU A 360 10.46 -31.40 21.96
N ILE A 361 10.92 -30.58 22.91
CA ILE A 361 12.22 -29.89 22.83
C ILE A 361 13.37 -30.91 22.77
N LEU A 362 13.36 -31.89 23.66
CA LEU A 362 14.41 -32.91 23.76
C LEU A 362 14.40 -33.86 22.57
N LYS A 363 13.22 -34.36 22.20
CA LYS A 363 13.01 -35.32 21.09
C LYS A 363 13.47 -34.75 19.76
N ASN A 364 13.05 -33.53 19.45
CA ASN A 364 13.28 -32.90 18.16
C ASN A 364 14.47 -31.93 18.13
N LYS A 365 15.20 -31.75 19.23
CA LYS A 365 16.34 -30.83 19.35
C LYS A 365 15.97 -29.39 18.95
N ILE A 366 14.85 -28.89 19.45
CA ILE A 366 14.34 -27.56 19.11
C ILE A 366 15.32 -26.49 19.57
N ASN A 367 15.65 -25.57 18.66
CA ASN A 367 16.52 -24.44 18.94
C ASN A 367 15.73 -23.17 19.28
N ILE A 368 14.61 -22.95 18.60
CA ILE A 368 13.83 -21.71 18.67
C ILE A 368 12.34 -22.03 18.72
N ILE A 369 11.61 -21.29 19.56
CA ILE A 369 10.15 -21.31 19.64
C ILE A 369 9.61 -20.01 19.04
N ALA A 370 8.86 -20.11 17.95
CA ALA A 370 8.17 -18.99 17.29
C ALA A 370 6.75 -18.88 17.86
N ILE A 371 6.47 -17.85 18.65
CA ILE A 371 5.17 -17.63 19.30
C ILE A 371 4.38 -16.60 18.50
N GLY A 372 3.15 -16.94 18.09
CA GLY A 372 2.23 -16.01 17.44
C GLY A 372 1.86 -14.84 18.37
N ASN A 373 1.66 -13.65 17.80
CA ASN A 373 1.39 -12.42 18.55
C ASN A 373 -0.11 -12.12 18.74
N GLY A 374 -0.99 -13.10 18.57
CA GLY A 374 -2.44 -12.92 18.72
C GLY A 374 -2.97 -13.11 20.13
N THR A 375 -4.20 -13.65 20.19
CA THR A 375 -4.89 -13.89 21.45
C THR A 375 -4.10 -14.88 22.33
N ALA A 376 -3.99 -14.62 23.63
CA ALA A 376 -3.22 -15.42 24.60
C ALA A 376 -1.69 -15.47 24.34
N SER A 377 -1.15 -14.56 23.52
CA SER A 377 0.30 -14.53 23.23
C SER A 377 1.13 -14.31 24.48
N ARG A 378 0.72 -13.38 25.35
CA ARG A 378 1.47 -13.04 26.56
C ARG A 378 1.51 -14.16 27.59
N GLU A 379 0.39 -14.77 27.85
CA GLU A 379 0.30 -15.93 28.74
C GLU A 379 1.14 -17.11 28.20
N SER A 380 1.11 -17.30 26.88
CA SER A 380 1.94 -18.30 26.21
C SER A 380 3.43 -17.96 26.28
N GLU A 381 3.79 -16.70 26.14
CA GLU A 381 5.17 -16.23 26.28
C GLU A 381 5.70 -16.49 27.71
N GLN A 382 4.92 -16.17 28.74
CA GLN A 382 5.26 -16.45 30.14
C GLN A 382 5.43 -17.94 30.38
N PHE A 383 4.51 -18.76 29.87
CA PHE A 383 4.59 -20.22 29.95
C PHE A 383 5.85 -20.75 29.28
N VAL A 384 6.10 -20.38 28.02
CA VAL A 384 7.27 -20.82 27.24
C VAL A 384 8.57 -20.41 27.92
N SER A 385 8.68 -19.18 28.43
CA SER A 385 9.86 -18.71 29.15
C SER A 385 10.15 -19.52 30.41
N SER A 386 9.11 -19.87 31.18
CA SER A 386 9.27 -20.74 32.36
C SER A 386 9.77 -22.14 32.00
N VAL A 387 9.29 -22.72 30.88
CA VAL A 387 9.74 -24.01 30.38
C VAL A 387 11.18 -23.96 29.88
N ILE A 388 11.56 -22.91 29.14
CA ILE A 388 12.94 -22.71 28.67
C ILE A 388 13.92 -22.60 29.83
N ALA A 389 13.56 -21.85 30.86
CA ALA A 389 14.40 -21.74 32.08
C ALA A 389 14.63 -23.12 32.73
N LYS A 390 13.57 -23.92 32.87
CA LYS A 390 13.63 -25.30 33.39
C LYS A 390 14.46 -26.23 32.52
N VAL A 391 14.32 -26.16 31.19
CA VAL A 391 15.14 -26.94 30.24
C VAL A 391 16.60 -26.60 30.36
N LYS A 392 16.95 -25.32 30.57
CA LYS A 392 18.32 -24.88 30.81
C LYS A 392 18.89 -25.39 32.13
N GLU A 393 18.08 -25.34 33.20
CA GLU A 393 18.48 -25.81 34.54
C GLU A 393 18.66 -27.33 34.56
N ASP A 394 17.67 -28.11 34.06
CA ASP A 394 17.62 -29.56 34.19
C ASP A 394 18.52 -30.29 33.17
N TYR A 395 18.64 -29.74 31.94
CA TYR A 395 19.31 -30.41 30.81
C TYR A 395 20.51 -29.65 30.23
N ASN A 396 20.79 -28.44 30.70
CA ASN A 396 21.83 -27.55 30.15
C ASN A 396 21.71 -27.28 28.66
N ILE A 397 20.46 -27.22 28.16
CA ILE A 397 20.13 -26.91 26.77
C ILE A 397 19.62 -25.47 26.68
N THR A 398 20.18 -24.70 25.75
CA THR A 398 19.71 -23.33 25.48
C THR A 398 18.69 -23.36 24.36
N VAL A 399 17.47 -22.93 24.66
CA VAL A 399 16.39 -22.68 23.71
C VAL A 399 16.03 -21.20 23.80
N ASN A 400 15.72 -20.58 22.68
CA ASN A 400 15.26 -19.19 22.64
C ASN A 400 13.83 -19.13 22.11
N TYR A 401 13.15 -18.00 22.32
CA TYR A 401 11.88 -17.74 21.68
C TYR A 401 11.87 -16.38 20.94
N VAL A 402 10.95 -16.25 20.00
CA VAL A 402 10.69 -15.04 19.21
C VAL A 402 9.19 -14.87 19.06
N ILE A 403 8.70 -13.64 19.21
CA ILE A 403 7.32 -13.31 18.89
C ILE A 403 7.23 -13.06 17.38
N VAL A 404 6.34 -13.79 16.71
CA VAL A 404 6.14 -13.76 15.26
C VAL A 404 4.75 -13.23 14.94
N SER A 405 4.62 -12.38 13.93
CA SER A 405 3.30 -11.93 13.45
C SER A 405 2.48 -13.12 12.94
N GLU A 406 1.31 -13.33 13.50
CA GLU A 406 0.34 -14.36 13.02
C GLU A 406 -0.64 -13.79 11.98
N ALA A 407 -0.51 -12.52 11.61
CA ALA A 407 -1.39 -11.87 10.64
C ALA A 407 -1.56 -12.72 9.37
N GLY A 408 -2.81 -12.99 8.98
CA GLY A 408 -3.15 -13.84 7.84
C GLY A 408 -2.88 -15.36 8.02
N ALA A 409 -2.33 -15.82 9.14
CA ALA A 409 -2.08 -17.27 9.36
C ALA A 409 -3.39 -18.08 9.36
N SER A 410 -4.46 -17.55 9.93
CA SER A 410 -5.79 -18.16 9.89
C SER A 410 -6.39 -18.19 8.47
N VAL A 411 -6.14 -17.17 7.65
CA VAL A 411 -6.57 -17.14 6.25
C VAL A 411 -5.82 -18.21 5.45
N TYR A 412 -4.50 -18.30 5.61
CA TYR A 412 -3.71 -19.38 5.00
C TYR A 412 -4.20 -20.75 5.44
N SER A 413 -4.33 -21.00 6.75
CA SER A 413 -4.67 -22.32 7.29
C SER A 413 -6.02 -22.86 6.77
N ALA A 414 -6.98 -21.98 6.50
CA ALA A 414 -8.28 -22.30 5.92
C ALA A 414 -8.28 -22.36 4.37
N SER A 415 -7.19 -21.98 3.72
CA SER A 415 -7.08 -21.93 2.26
C SER A 415 -7.04 -23.32 1.61
N LYS A 416 -7.39 -23.36 0.31
CA LYS A 416 -7.22 -24.55 -0.51
C LYS A 416 -5.76 -24.97 -0.60
N LEU A 417 -4.84 -23.98 -0.71
CA LEU A 417 -3.40 -24.23 -0.76
C LEU A 417 -2.91 -24.96 0.49
N ALA A 418 -3.27 -24.49 1.68
CA ALA A 418 -2.88 -25.14 2.93
C ALA A 418 -3.47 -26.57 3.07
N THR A 419 -4.65 -26.80 2.47
CA THR A 419 -5.26 -28.15 2.42
C THR A 419 -4.50 -29.05 1.47
N GLU A 420 -4.02 -28.55 0.34
CA GLU A 420 -3.18 -29.30 -0.60
C GLU A 420 -1.79 -29.60 -0.02
N GLU A 421 -1.18 -28.64 0.72
CA GLU A 421 0.12 -28.83 1.38
C GLU A 421 0.05 -29.81 2.56
N TYR A 422 -1.04 -29.79 3.33
CA TYR A 422 -1.22 -30.60 4.54
C TYR A 422 -2.62 -31.22 4.62
N PRO A 423 -2.93 -32.23 3.77
CA PRO A 423 -4.28 -32.82 3.70
C PRO A 423 -4.68 -33.53 5.01
N ASP A 424 -3.71 -34.10 5.71
CA ASP A 424 -3.95 -34.90 6.92
C ASP A 424 -3.98 -34.09 8.22
N LEU A 425 -3.65 -32.80 8.16
CA LEU A 425 -3.62 -31.91 9.34
C LEU A 425 -4.87 -31.02 9.41
N ASN A 426 -5.36 -30.83 10.63
CA ASN A 426 -6.47 -29.89 10.83
C ASN A 426 -6.05 -28.43 10.63
N VAL A 427 -7.04 -27.56 10.39
CA VAL A 427 -6.85 -26.14 10.09
C VAL A 427 -5.96 -25.44 11.12
N SER A 428 -6.16 -25.71 12.41
CA SER A 428 -5.42 -25.01 13.48
C SER A 428 -3.94 -25.38 13.51
N LEU A 429 -3.58 -26.63 13.22
CA LEU A 429 -2.18 -27.07 13.16
C LEU A 429 -1.44 -26.46 11.97
N ARG A 430 -2.12 -26.24 10.85
CA ARG A 430 -1.56 -25.53 9.69
C ARG A 430 -1.16 -24.09 10.02
N GLY A 431 -1.90 -23.43 10.94
CA GLY A 431 -1.54 -22.12 11.47
C GLY A 431 -0.21 -22.12 12.19
N ALA A 432 0.01 -23.08 13.10
CA ALA A 432 1.27 -23.24 13.82
C ALA A 432 2.47 -23.51 12.89
N ILE A 433 2.27 -24.30 11.84
CA ILE A 433 3.30 -24.53 10.80
C ILE A 433 3.66 -23.22 10.10
N SER A 434 2.65 -22.43 9.72
CA SER A 434 2.87 -21.14 9.08
C SER A 434 3.68 -20.17 9.98
N ILE A 435 3.35 -20.11 11.28
CA ILE A 435 4.09 -19.30 12.25
C ILE A 435 5.58 -19.71 12.31
N ALA A 436 5.86 -21.03 12.35
CA ALA A 436 7.25 -21.51 12.36
C ALA A 436 8.00 -21.17 11.06
N ARG A 437 7.35 -21.37 9.90
CA ARG A 437 7.95 -21.11 8.58
C ARG A 437 8.20 -19.64 8.32
N ARG A 438 7.37 -18.74 8.85
CA ARG A 438 7.60 -17.28 8.76
C ARG A 438 8.91 -16.85 9.39
N LEU A 439 9.37 -17.57 10.41
CA LEU A 439 10.66 -17.31 11.02
C LEU A 439 11.80 -17.82 10.15
N GLN A 440 11.63 -18.96 9.50
CA GLN A 440 12.66 -19.52 8.61
C GLN A 440 12.80 -18.73 7.31
N ASP A 441 11.69 -18.38 6.66
CA ASP A 441 11.66 -17.57 5.44
C ASP A 441 10.34 -16.78 5.35
N PRO A 442 10.31 -15.51 5.80
CA PRO A 442 9.13 -14.67 5.76
C PRO A 442 8.54 -14.56 4.35
N LEU A 443 9.37 -14.28 3.35
CA LEU A 443 8.92 -14.08 1.97
C LEU A 443 8.22 -15.32 1.42
N ALA A 444 8.85 -16.50 1.53
CA ALA A 444 8.32 -17.75 1.02
C ALA A 444 6.97 -18.13 1.64
N GLU A 445 6.71 -17.69 2.87
CA GLU A 445 5.46 -17.99 3.57
C GLU A 445 4.38 -16.92 3.33
N PHE A 446 4.72 -15.63 3.40
CA PHE A 446 3.76 -14.56 3.20
C PHE A 446 3.17 -14.50 1.78
N VAL A 447 3.92 -14.90 0.74
CA VAL A 447 3.40 -14.96 -0.64
C VAL A 447 2.26 -15.97 -0.85
N LYS A 448 2.03 -16.89 0.12
CA LYS A 448 0.92 -17.84 0.10
C LYS A 448 -0.41 -17.22 0.56
N ILE A 449 -0.37 -16.03 1.11
CA ILE A 449 -1.49 -15.32 1.72
C ILE A 449 -1.88 -14.16 0.82
N ASP A 450 -3.18 -13.89 0.70
CA ASP A 450 -3.62 -12.64 0.07
C ASP A 450 -2.97 -11.45 0.84
N PRO A 451 -2.19 -10.59 0.17
CA PRO A 451 -1.50 -9.49 0.84
C PRO A 451 -2.43 -8.61 1.69
N LYS A 452 -3.70 -8.47 1.31
CA LYS A 452 -4.71 -7.75 2.10
C LYS A 452 -5.08 -8.42 3.42
N ALA A 453 -4.79 -9.70 3.58
CA ALA A 453 -5.01 -10.42 4.84
C ALA A 453 -3.83 -10.27 5.82
N ILE A 454 -2.72 -9.69 5.38
CA ILE A 454 -1.58 -9.36 6.24
C ILE A 454 -1.92 -8.05 6.97
N GLY A 455 -1.87 -8.06 8.30
CA GLY A 455 -2.14 -6.86 9.11
C GLY A 455 -1.00 -5.86 9.06
N ILE A 456 -1.08 -4.88 8.18
CA ILE A 456 -0.03 -3.90 7.86
C ILE A 456 -0.41 -2.46 8.22
N GLY A 457 -1.62 -2.23 8.72
CA GLY A 457 -2.03 -0.90 9.16
C GLY A 457 -3.44 -0.82 9.76
N GLN A 458 -3.66 0.22 10.56
CA GLN A 458 -4.88 0.38 11.36
C GLN A 458 -6.16 0.56 10.54
N TYR A 459 -6.08 1.24 9.39
CA TYR A 459 -7.23 1.56 8.52
C TYR A 459 -7.25 0.76 7.22
N GLN A 460 -6.54 -0.35 7.16
CA GLN A 460 -6.38 -1.18 5.97
C GLN A 460 -7.70 -1.60 5.30
N HIS A 461 -8.75 -1.84 6.11
CA HIS A 461 -10.06 -2.26 5.60
C HIS A 461 -11.01 -1.09 5.27
N ASP A 462 -10.58 0.16 5.52
CA ASP A 462 -11.39 1.36 5.27
C ASP A 462 -10.99 2.08 4.00
N VAL A 463 -9.75 1.92 3.55
CA VAL A 463 -9.23 2.54 2.32
C VAL A 463 -9.78 1.85 1.05
N ASN A 464 -9.56 2.46 -0.11
CA ASN A 464 -9.94 1.90 -1.40
C ASN A 464 -9.29 0.53 -1.64
N GLN A 465 -10.09 -0.55 -1.60
CA GLN A 465 -9.63 -1.94 -1.66
C GLN A 465 -9.03 -2.33 -3.00
N LYS A 466 -9.39 -1.66 -4.10
CA LYS A 466 -8.80 -1.91 -5.41
C LYS A 466 -7.38 -1.35 -5.47
N GLN A 467 -7.20 -0.10 -5.09
CA GLN A 467 -5.88 0.55 -5.05
C GLN A 467 -4.94 -0.15 -4.06
N LEU A 468 -5.45 -0.52 -2.87
CA LEU A 468 -4.68 -1.30 -1.91
C LEU A 468 -4.20 -2.63 -2.50
N ASN A 469 -5.06 -3.34 -3.23
CA ASN A 469 -4.67 -4.61 -3.84
C ASN A 469 -3.60 -4.45 -4.93
N GLU A 470 -3.72 -3.41 -5.75
CA GLU A 470 -2.76 -3.09 -6.80
C GLU A 470 -1.38 -2.76 -6.20
N GLU A 471 -1.35 -1.91 -5.17
CA GLU A 471 -0.13 -1.56 -4.44
C GLU A 471 0.54 -2.78 -3.81
N LEU A 472 -0.21 -3.55 -3.01
CA LEU A 472 0.34 -4.70 -2.30
C LEU A 472 0.80 -5.82 -3.25
N ALA A 473 0.11 -6.05 -4.37
CA ALA A 473 0.56 -7.00 -5.38
C ALA A 473 1.89 -6.55 -6.00
N GLY A 474 2.05 -5.26 -6.28
CA GLY A 474 3.30 -4.68 -6.74
C GLY A 474 4.45 -4.86 -5.74
N VAL A 475 4.19 -4.59 -4.47
CA VAL A 475 5.19 -4.75 -3.40
C VAL A 475 5.66 -6.20 -3.27
N VAL A 476 4.75 -7.17 -3.36
CA VAL A 476 5.12 -8.60 -3.32
C VAL A 476 5.97 -8.97 -4.54
N GLU A 477 5.57 -8.52 -5.73
CA GLU A 477 6.32 -8.73 -6.97
C GLU A 477 7.75 -8.16 -6.85
N ASP A 478 7.90 -6.92 -6.36
CA ASP A 478 9.20 -6.30 -6.18
C ASP A 478 10.07 -7.08 -5.19
N ALA A 479 9.52 -7.44 -4.02
CA ALA A 479 10.25 -8.18 -3.01
C ALA A 479 10.75 -9.54 -3.53
N VAL A 480 9.92 -10.28 -4.28
CA VAL A 480 10.28 -11.59 -4.86
C VAL A 480 11.39 -11.44 -5.90
N ASN A 481 11.28 -10.44 -6.77
CA ASN A 481 12.26 -10.21 -7.83
C ASN A 481 13.58 -9.59 -7.30
N GLU A 482 13.53 -8.80 -6.22
CA GLU A 482 14.71 -8.27 -5.55
C GLU A 482 15.54 -9.39 -4.91
N VAL A 483 14.90 -10.33 -4.22
CA VAL A 483 15.55 -11.49 -3.58
C VAL A 483 16.02 -12.52 -4.61
N GLY A 484 15.22 -12.75 -5.63
CA GLY A 484 15.37 -13.87 -6.57
C GLY A 484 14.86 -15.19 -5.99
N VAL A 485 14.59 -16.16 -6.86
CA VAL A 485 13.86 -17.37 -6.51
C VAL A 485 14.61 -18.62 -6.93
N ASP A 486 14.95 -19.50 -5.98
CA ASP A 486 15.49 -20.82 -6.27
C ASP A 486 14.41 -21.70 -6.91
N VAL A 487 14.54 -22.01 -8.18
CA VAL A 487 13.57 -22.78 -8.96
C VAL A 487 13.42 -24.23 -8.47
N ASN A 488 14.44 -24.76 -7.79
CA ASN A 488 14.45 -26.14 -7.32
C ASN A 488 13.69 -26.33 -5.98
N THR A 489 13.49 -25.24 -5.22
CA THR A 489 12.82 -25.31 -3.92
C THR A 489 11.51 -24.52 -3.88
N ALA A 490 11.35 -23.55 -4.78
CA ALA A 490 10.21 -22.64 -4.78
C ALA A 490 8.86 -23.32 -5.00
N THR A 491 7.85 -22.78 -4.32
CA THR A 491 6.44 -23.15 -4.50
C THR A 491 5.84 -22.46 -5.74
N PRO A 492 4.73 -22.97 -6.31
CA PRO A 492 4.04 -22.27 -7.39
C PRO A 492 3.60 -20.85 -7.00
N SER A 493 3.21 -20.63 -5.74
CA SER A 493 2.83 -19.31 -5.23
C SER A 493 3.99 -18.32 -5.31
N LEU A 494 5.19 -18.71 -4.88
CA LEU A 494 6.37 -17.85 -4.95
C LEU A 494 6.78 -17.60 -6.41
N LEU A 495 6.82 -18.64 -7.23
CA LEU A 495 7.18 -18.53 -8.65
C LEU A 495 6.23 -17.62 -9.43
N SER A 496 4.94 -17.55 -9.05
CA SER A 496 3.95 -16.73 -9.78
C SER A 496 4.16 -15.22 -9.64
N TYR A 497 5.00 -14.77 -8.71
CA TYR A 497 5.42 -13.38 -8.56
C TYR A 497 6.75 -13.06 -9.26
N VAL A 498 7.40 -14.07 -9.83
CA VAL A 498 8.59 -13.81 -10.66
C VAL A 498 8.15 -13.16 -11.97
N SER A 499 8.87 -12.12 -12.38
CA SER A 499 8.65 -11.37 -13.60
C SER A 499 8.32 -12.27 -14.81
N GLY A 500 7.20 -12.04 -15.47
CA GLY A 500 6.75 -12.82 -16.64
C GLY A 500 6.14 -14.19 -16.33
N ILE A 501 6.16 -14.69 -15.10
CA ILE A 501 5.62 -15.99 -14.71
C ILE A 501 4.21 -15.83 -14.09
N ASN A 502 3.20 -16.41 -14.72
CA ASN A 502 1.87 -16.51 -14.12
C ASN A 502 1.69 -17.85 -13.38
N MET A 503 0.59 -17.98 -12.62
CA MET A 503 0.31 -19.19 -11.82
C MET A 503 0.30 -20.49 -12.66
N THR A 504 -0.14 -20.45 -13.93
CA THR A 504 -0.16 -21.62 -14.81
C THR A 504 1.27 -22.06 -15.14
N ILE A 505 2.12 -21.11 -15.51
CA ILE A 505 3.54 -21.37 -15.80
C ILE A 505 4.26 -21.84 -14.53
N ALA A 506 4.01 -21.20 -13.38
CA ALA A 506 4.57 -21.58 -12.10
C ALA A 506 4.27 -23.07 -11.74
N LYS A 507 3.02 -23.50 -11.91
CA LYS A 507 2.62 -24.91 -11.72
C LYS A 507 3.33 -25.82 -12.72
N ASN A 508 3.51 -25.42 -13.98
CA ASN A 508 4.20 -26.20 -14.98
C ASN A 508 5.72 -26.34 -14.66
N ILE A 509 6.35 -25.29 -14.11
CA ILE A 509 7.75 -25.34 -13.65
C ILE A 509 7.93 -26.39 -12.56
N VAL A 510 7.05 -26.36 -11.55
CA VAL A 510 7.11 -27.34 -10.44
C VAL A 510 6.85 -28.76 -10.96
N LYS A 511 5.82 -28.95 -11.79
CA LYS A 511 5.52 -30.24 -12.39
C LYS A 511 6.67 -30.77 -13.22
N TYR A 512 7.31 -29.93 -14.04
CA TYR A 512 8.48 -30.31 -14.85
C TYR A 512 9.63 -30.81 -13.95
N ARG A 513 9.89 -30.11 -12.84
CA ARG A 513 10.89 -30.50 -11.84
C ARG A 513 10.59 -31.85 -11.19
N GLU A 514 9.34 -32.12 -10.89
CA GLU A 514 8.90 -33.42 -10.30
C GLU A 514 9.05 -34.58 -11.28
N GLU A 515 8.82 -34.33 -12.57
CA GLU A 515 8.87 -35.35 -13.62
C GLU A 515 10.29 -35.58 -14.17
N ASN A 516 11.14 -34.53 -14.23
CA ASN A 516 12.44 -34.57 -14.92
C ASN A 516 13.65 -34.37 -13.98
N GLY A 517 13.41 -34.12 -12.68
CA GLY A 517 14.47 -33.84 -11.72
C GLY A 517 14.80 -32.34 -11.61
N LYS A 518 15.86 -32.04 -10.85
CA LYS A 518 16.30 -30.66 -10.59
C LYS A 518 16.72 -29.95 -11.88
N TYR A 519 16.48 -28.64 -11.93
CA TYR A 519 17.06 -27.76 -12.92
C TYR A 519 18.55 -27.56 -12.63
N GLU A 520 19.40 -27.73 -13.61
CA GLU A 520 20.86 -27.48 -13.53
C GLU A 520 21.26 -26.17 -14.21
N GLU A 521 20.44 -25.71 -15.17
CA GLU A 521 20.65 -24.49 -15.95
C GLU A 521 19.31 -23.76 -16.16
N ARG A 522 19.30 -22.42 -16.12
CA ARG A 522 18.11 -21.59 -16.40
C ARG A 522 17.52 -21.88 -17.79
N LYS A 523 18.37 -22.16 -18.78
CA LYS A 523 17.96 -22.46 -20.15
C LYS A 523 17.01 -23.66 -20.24
N THR A 524 17.07 -24.59 -19.30
CA THR A 524 16.15 -25.74 -19.22
C THR A 524 14.69 -25.31 -19.02
N LEU A 525 14.43 -24.10 -18.48
CA LEU A 525 13.09 -23.54 -18.37
C LEU A 525 12.36 -23.41 -19.72
N LEU A 526 13.09 -23.28 -20.82
CA LEU A 526 12.50 -23.24 -22.17
C LEU A 526 11.78 -24.54 -22.57
N ASN A 527 12.02 -25.64 -21.85
CA ASN A 527 11.33 -26.91 -22.05
C ASN A 527 10.00 -26.99 -21.28
N VAL A 528 9.73 -26.02 -20.41
CA VAL A 528 8.51 -25.98 -19.60
C VAL A 528 7.32 -25.56 -20.49
N PRO A 529 6.20 -26.30 -20.47
CA PRO A 529 5.02 -25.93 -21.25
C PRO A 529 4.51 -24.52 -20.95
N LYS A 530 4.21 -23.74 -21.99
CA LYS A 530 3.75 -22.34 -21.96
C LYS A 530 4.82 -21.31 -21.54
N LEU A 531 6.06 -21.71 -21.26
CA LEU A 531 7.16 -20.80 -21.02
C LEU A 531 7.91 -20.57 -22.33
N GLY A 532 7.57 -19.49 -23.04
CA GLY A 532 8.17 -19.11 -24.30
C GLY A 532 9.43 -18.24 -24.11
N LYS A 533 10.07 -17.88 -25.25
CA LYS A 533 11.29 -17.05 -25.24
C LYS A 533 11.11 -15.70 -24.53
N VAL A 534 9.99 -15.01 -24.75
CA VAL A 534 9.69 -13.72 -24.12
C VAL A 534 9.56 -13.88 -22.61
N THR A 535 8.83 -14.89 -22.15
CA THR A 535 8.72 -15.19 -20.71
C THR A 535 10.06 -15.56 -20.10
N PHE A 536 10.86 -16.36 -20.82
CA PHE A 536 12.21 -16.72 -20.38
C PHE A 536 13.10 -15.50 -20.21
N GLU A 537 13.12 -14.59 -21.18
CA GLU A 537 13.86 -13.34 -21.11
C GLU A 537 13.47 -12.53 -19.87
N GLN A 538 12.17 -12.42 -19.59
CA GLN A 538 11.73 -11.64 -18.45
C GLN A 538 11.99 -12.30 -17.07
N CYS A 539 11.98 -13.63 -16.98
CA CYS A 539 12.12 -14.33 -15.69
C CYS A 539 13.54 -14.79 -15.37
N ALA A 540 14.35 -15.09 -16.38
CA ALA A 540 15.60 -15.81 -16.20
C ALA A 540 16.58 -15.14 -15.22
N GLY A 541 16.68 -13.82 -15.23
CA GLY A 541 17.57 -13.10 -14.33
C GLY A 541 17.13 -13.11 -12.85
N PHE A 542 15.87 -13.42 -12.58
CA PHE A 542 15.31 -13.51 -11.23
C PHE A 542 15.29 -14.93 -10.66
N ILE A 543 15.53 -15.94 -11.49
CA ILE A 543 15.66 -17.34 -11.08
C ILE A 543 17.07 -17.59 -10.54
N ARG A 544 17.19 -18.45 -9.54
CA ARG A 544 18.46 -18.92 -8.96
C ARG A 544 18.52 -20.43 -9.01
N ILE A 545 19.73 -20.95 -9.25
CA ILE A 545 20.05 -22.39 -9.20
C ILE A 545 21.35 -22.54 -8.40
N PRO A 546 21.28 -22.64 -7.06
CA PRO A 546 22.49 -22.68 -6.22
C PRO A 546 23.42 -23.83 -6.52
N GLU A 547 22.87 -24.99 -6.90
CA GLU A 547 23.63 -26.23 -7.26
C GLU A 547 23.77 -26.39 -8.77
N GLY A 548 23.66 -25.31 -9.55
CA GLY A 548 23.76 -25.35 -11.01
C GLY A 548 25.16 -25.65 -11.52
N THR A 549 25.23 -26.13 -12.76
CA THR A 549 26.51 -26.46 -13.44
C THR A 549 27.37 -25.22 -13.69
N ASN A 550 26.77 -24.06 -13.85
CA ASN A 550 27.43 -22.78 -14.03
C ASN A 550 27.23 -21.88 -12.79
N PRO A 551 28.30 -21.43 -12.10
CA PRO A 551 28.21 -20.57 -10.94
C PRO A 551 27.37 -19.29 -11.18
N LEU A 552 27.28 -18.78 -12.39
CA LEU A 552 26.49 -17.61 -12.75
C LEU A 552 24.98 -17.87 -12.62
N GLU A 553 24.53 -19.13 -12.62
CA GLU A 553 23.12 -19.49 -12.42
C GLU A 553 22.60 -19.13 -11.02
N ASN A 554 23.52 -18.96 -10.05
CA ASN A 554 23.18 -18.51 -8.69
C ASN A 554 23.43 -17.01 -8.47
N THR A 555 23.44 -16.20 -9.54
CA THR A 555 23.63 -14.75 -9.44
C THR A 555 22.42 -14.01 -10.05
N ALA A 556 22.33 -12.70 -9.87
CA ALA A 556 21.34 -11.89 -10.59
C ALA A 556 21.82 -11.46 -11.99
N VAL A 557 22.95 -11.95 -12.47
CA VAL A 557 23.42 -11.71 -13.84
C VAL A 557 22.44 -12.37 -14.82
N HIS A 558 21.93 -11.59 -15.76
CA HIS A 558 21.02 -12.12 -16.78
C HIS A 558 21.75 -13.02 -17.76
N PRO A 559 21.16 -14.14 -18.25
CA PRO A 559 21.82 -15.04 -19.21
C PRO A 559 22.31 -14.36 -20.49
N GLU A 560 21.68 -13.28 -20.93
CA GLU A 560 22.17 -12.50 -22.10
C GLU A 560 23.55 -11.89 -21.90
N SER A 561 23.94 -11.65 -20.63
CA SER A 561 25.21 -11.04 -20.25
C SER A 561 26.30 -12.07 -19.81
N TYR A 562 26.03 -13.38 -19.88
CA TYR A 562 27.00 -14.39 -19.44
C TYR A 562 28.31 -14.33 -20.21
N LYS A 563 28.25 -14.14 -21.52
CA LYS A 563 29.45 -14.02 -22.36
C LYS A 563 30.35 -12.87 -21.92
N GLN A 564 29.77 -11.68 -21.74
CA GLN A 564 30.50 -10.48 -21.30
C GLN A 564 31.04 -10.64 -19.88
N THR A 565 30.29 -11.31 -19.01
CA THR A 565 30.71 -11.61 -17.63
C THR A 565 31.91 -12.57 -17.61
N GLU A 566 31.94 -13.61 -18.46
CA GLU A 566 33.06 -14.51 -18.58
C GLU A 566 34.27 -13.79 -19.20
N GLU A 567 34.10 -12.90 -20.18
CA GLU A 567 35.15 -12.08 -20.77
C GLU A 567 35.73 -11.11 -19.73
N LEU A 568 34.88 -10.50 -18.87
CA LEU A 568 35.31 -9.68 -17.74
C LEU A 568 36.24 -10.46 -16.80
N LEU A 569 35.82 -11.66 -16.36
CA LEU A 569 36.62 -12.51 -15.48
C LEU A 569 37.93 -12.91 -16.11
N LYS A 570 37.94 -13.29 -17.40
CA LYS A 570 39.16 -13.59 -18.14
C LYS A 570 40.13 -12.41 -18.21
N SER A 571 39.61 -11.18 -18.33
CA SER A 571 40.47 -9.98 -18.40
C SER A 571 41.23 -9.70 -17.10
N ILE A 572 40.76 -10.25 -15.97
CA ILE A 572 41.43 -10.20 -14.68
C ILE A 572 42.10 -11.55 -14.30
N ASN A 573 42.30 -12.44 -15.28
CA ASN A 573 42.93 -13.76 -15.16
C ASN A 573 42.20 -14.78 -14.28
N TYR A 574 40.85 -14.72 -14.22
CA TYR A 574 40.02 -15.68 -13.51
C TYR A 574 38.96 -16.31 -14.43
N LYS A 575 38.40 -17.43 -13.95
CA LYS A 575 37.30 -18.14 -14.58
C LYS A 575 36.08 -18.11 -13.69
N LYS A 576 34.87 -18.38 -14.23
CA LYS A 576 33.62 -18.42 -13.47
C LYS A 576 33.64 -19.44 -12.32
N GLU A 577 34.35 -20.57 -12.50
CA GLU A 577 34.49 -21.61 -11.46
C GLU A 577 35.24 -21.09 -10.23
N ASP A 578 36.10 -20.08 -10.39
CA ASP A 578 36.86 -19.48 -9.29
C ASP A 578 35.98 -18.68 -8.32
N LEU A 579 34.75 -18.33 -8.73
CA LEU A 579 33.77 -17.68 -7.88
C LEU A 579 33.30 -18.57 -6.70
N LEU A 580 33.45 -19.88 -6.81
CA LEU A 580 33.08 -20.84 -5.75
C LEU A 580 34.19 -20.99 -4.69
N ASP A 581 35.39 -20.51 -4.96
CA ASP A 581 36.51 -20.55 -4.03
C ASP A 581 36.61 -19.24 -3.23
N LYS A 582 36.35 -19.31 -1.93
CA LYS A 582 36.33 -18.12 -1.04
C LYS A 582 37.67 -17.36 -1.05
N ALA A 583 38.83 -18.08 -1.17
CA ALA A 583 40.12 -17.43 -1.16
C ALA A 583 40.42 -16.70 -2.48
N LYS A 584 39.94 -17.25 -3.59
CA LYS A 584 40.03 -16.60 -4.90
C LYS A 584 39.03 -15.46 -5.03
N LEU A 585 37.82 -15.61 -4.49
CA LEU A 585 36.76 -14.58 -4.49
C LEU A 585 37.26 -13.29 -3.86
N ALA A 586 37.98 -13.36 -2.74
CA ALA A 586 38.54 -12.16 -2.11
C ALA A 586 39.53 -11.42 -3.07
N LYS A 587 40.36 -12.15 -3.81
CA LYS A 587 41.27 -11.56 -4.80
C LYS A 587 40.54 -11.03 -6.04
N ILE A 588 39.52 -11.75 -6.49
CA ILE A 588 38.64 -11.29 -7.58
C ILE A 588 37.97 -9.94 -7.18
N ASN A 589 37.50 -9.80 -5.94
CA ASN A 589 36.91 -8.57 -5.46
C ASN A 589 37.90 -7.40 -5.47
N ASP A 590 39.15 -7.63 -5.11
CA ASP A 590 40.20 -6.61 -5.18
C ASP A 590 40.46 -6.17 -6.64
N GLU A 591 40.53 -7.09 -7.57
CA GLU A 591 40.75 -6.79 -9.00
C GLU A 591 39.50 -6.09 -9.60
N LEU A 592 38.29 -6.58 -9.32
CA LEU A 592 37.04 -5.95 -9.79
C LEU A 592 36.87 -4.50 -9.27
N SER A 593 37.43 -4.22 -8.10
CA SER A 593 37.37 -2.87 -7.51
C SER A 593 38.32 -1.86 -8.17
N LYS A 594 39.32 -2.32 -8.93
CA LYS A 594 40.28 -1.48 -9.65
C LYS A 594 39.84 -1.17 -11.09
N ILE A 595 38.77 -1.80 -11.57
CA ILE A 595 38.29 -1.65 -12.94
C ILE A 595 37.73 -0.24 -13.17
N ASP A 596 38.20 0.43 -14.22
CA ASP A 596 37.55 1.62 -14.75
C ASP A 596 36.32 1.21 -15.55
N ILE A 597 35.12 1.49 -14.95
CA ILE A 597 33.81 1.07 -15.48
C ILE A 597 33.63 1.56 -16.93
N LYS A 598 33.94 2.82 -17.20
CA LYS A 598 33.69 3.45 -18.49
C LYS A 598 34.51 2.77 -19.63
N THR A 599 35.79 2.60 -19.41
CA THR A 599 36.68 1.96 -20.40
C THR A 599 36.29 0.49 -20.59
N LYS A 600 36.04 -0.23 -19.49
CA LYS A 600 35.72 -1.65 -19.56
C LYS A 600 34.35 -1.93 -20.20
N ALA A 601 33.35 -1.06 -19.96
CA ALA A 601 32.01 -1.15 -20.58
C ALA A 601 32.14 -1.06 -22.13
N GLN A 602 32.98 -0.13 -22.62
CA GLN A 602 33.24 0.00 -24.06
C GLN A 602 33.94 -1.21 -24.64
N GLU A 603 34.93 -1.80 -23.93
CA GLU A 603 35.63 -3.00 -24.36
C GLU A 603 34.72 -4.22 -24.47
N LEU A 604 33.73 -4.33 -23.57
CA LEU A 604 32.80 -5.46 -23.51
C LEU A 604 31.50 -5.24 -24.31
N ASP A 605 31.36 -4.08 -24.92
CA ASP A 605 30.18 -3.67 -25.69
C ASP A 605 28.86 -3.81 -24.84
N ILE A 606 28.92 -3.28 -23.61
CA ILE A 606 27.76 -3.22 -22.67
C ILE A 606 27.67 -1.84 -22.03
N GLY A 607 26.53 -1.54 -21.43
CA GLY A 607 26.32 -0.28 -20.69
C GLY A 607 27.08 -0.21 -19.37
N GLU A 608 27.40 1.01 -18.93
CA GLU A 608 28.13 1.25 -17.68
C GLU A 608 27.31 0.78 -16.45
N LEU A 609 25.98 0.96 -16.46
CA LEU A 609 25.11 0.50 -15.39
C LEU A 609 25.03 -1.03 -15.33
N THR A 610 24.90 -1.67 -16.49
CA THR A 610 24.90 -3.12 -16.61
C THR A 610 26.22 -3.73 -16.12
N LEU A 611 27.36 -3.14 -16.50
CA LEU A 611 28.66 -3.60 -16.01
C LEU A 611 28.79 -3.43 -14.49
N THR A 612 28.32 -2.31 -13.96
CA THR A 612 28.32 -2.04 -12.51
C THR A 612 27.51 -3.10 -11.76
N ASP A 613 26.33 -3.45 -12.25
CA ASP A 613 25.49 -4.49 -11.66
C ASP A 613 26.18 -5.87 -11.73
N ILE A 614 26.79 -6.23 -12.86
CA ILE A 614 27.55 -7.47 -13.01
C ILE A 614 28.70 -7.53 -11.98
N ILE A 615 29.49 -6.48 -11.84
CA ILE A 615 30.59 -6.41 -10.87
C ILE A 615 30.09 -6.57 -9.45
N ASN A 616 28.99 -5.93 -9.08
CA ASN A 616 28.41 -6.04 -7.76
C ASN A 616 27.93 -7.48 -7.46
N GLU A 617 27.33 -8.15 -8.44
CA GLU A 617 26.90 -9.55 -8.31
C GLU A 617 28.10 -10.51 -8.19
N LEU A 618 29.16 -10.29 -8.96
CA LEU A 618 30.37 -11.10 -8.89
C LEU A 618 31.13 -10.94 -7.57
N LYS A 619 31.05 -9.78 -6.93
CA LYS A 619 31.66 -9.55 -5.61
C LYS A 619 31.01 -10.37 -4.49
N LYS A 620 29.74 -10.71 -4.61
CA LYS A 620 28.96 -11.44 -3.61
C LYS A 620 28.01 -12.43 -4.31
N PRO A 621 28.56 -13.44 -5.02
CA PRO A 621 27.72 -14.37 -5.79
C PRO A 621 26.79 -15.16 -4.88
N GLY A 622 25.52 -15.26 -5.24
CA GLY A 622 24.52 -16.02 -4.49
C GLY A 622 24.11 -15.43 -3.12
N ARG A 623 24.44 -14.16 -2.86
CA ARG A 623 24.02 -13.49 -1.64
C ARG A 623 22.52 -13.23 -1.65
N ASP A 624 21.87 -13.53 -0.54
CA ASP A 624 20.51 -13.10 -0.26
C ASP A 624 20.55 -11.64 0.26
N PRO A 625 19.91 -10.66 -0.39
CA PRO A 625 19.91 -9.27 0.08
C PRO A 625 19.35 -9.10 1.51
N ARG A 626 18.54 -10.04 1.97
CA ARG A 626 17.96 -10.06 3.31
C ARG A 626 18.97 -10.42 4.42
N ASP A 627 20.15 -10.94 4.07
CA ASP A 627 21.18 -11.27 5.06
C ASP A 627 21.74 -10.04 5.79
N ASP A 628 21.58 -8.85 5.19
CA ASP A 628 21.96 -7.56 5.81
C ASP A 628 20.85 -6.95 6.67
N MET A 629 19.64 -7.50 6.64
CA MET A 629 18.52 -7.01 7.43
C MET A 629 18.68 -7.37 8.91
N PRO A 630 18.11 -6.56 9.83
CA PRO A 630 18.13 -6.86 11.26
C PRO A 630 17.53 -8.24 11.53
N LYS A 631 18.30 -9.07 12.27
CA LYS A 631 17.79 -10.39 12.68
C LYS A 631 16.80 -10.23 13.84
N PRO A 632 15.77 -11.08 13.90
CA PRO A 632 14.85 -11.08 15.05
C PRO A 632 15.57 -11.22 16.38
N ILE A 633 15.08 -10.51 17.41
CA ILE A 633 15.66 -10.60 18.77
C ILE A 633 15.27 -11.94 19.38
N LEU A 634 16.28 -12.77 19.67
CA LEU A 634 16.10 -14.03 20.39
C LEU A 634 16.05 -13.74 21.89
N ARG A 635 14.96 -14.14 22.56
CA ARG A 635 14.70 -13.90 23.98
C ARG A 635 14.75 -15.21 24.77
N SER A 636 15.13 -15.12 26.06
CA SER A 636 15.08 -16.22 27.01
C SER A 636 14.23 -15.93 28.25
N ASP A 637 13.84 -14.67 28.43
CA ASP A 637 13.11 -14.17 29.60
C ASP A 637 12.03 -13.15 29.19
N VAL A 638 11.09 -12.88 30.08
CA VAL A 638 9.96 -11.97 29.85
C VAL A 638 10.11 -10.72 30.72
N LEU A 639 10.00 -9.54 30.09
CA LEU A 639 9.96 -8.27 30.79
C LEU A 639 8.53 -7.98 31.27
N SER A 640 8.37 -7.70 32.58
CA SER A 640 7.07 -7.27 33.12
C SER A 640 6.86 -5.77 32.92
N PHE A 641 5.60 -5.35 32.67
CA PHE A 641 5.25 -3.93 32.60
C PHE A 641 5.57 -3.19 33.90
N ASP A 642 5.42 -3.86 35.03
CA ASP A 642 5.72 -3.29 36.35
C ASP A 642 7.22 -3.08 36.63
N ASP A 643 8.08 -3.76 35.86
CA ASP A 643 9.55 -3.62 35.96
C ASP A 643 10.06 -2.42 35.15
N LEU A 644 9.22 -1.79 34.34
CA LEU A 644 9.59 -0.63 33.54
C LEU A 644 9.83 0.59 34.46
N LYS A 645 10.86 1.36 34.10
CA LYS A 645 11.21 2.62 34.77
C LYS A 645 11.40 3.72 33.72
N GLU A 646 10.92 4.92 34.05
CA GLU A 646 11.22 6.09 33.22
C GLU A 646 12.74 6.32 33.18
N GLY A 647 13.23 6.67 32.00
CA GLY A 647 14.67 6.79 31.72
C GLY A 647 15.36 5.48 31.36
N GLN A 648 14.71 4.32 31.46
CA GLN A 648 15.28 3.02 31.13
C GLN A 648 15.53 2.91 29.61
N LEU A 649 16.74 2.43 29.25
CA LEU A 649 17.08 2.09 27.88
C LEU A 649 16.71 0.62 27.61
N LEU A 650 16.03 0.39 26.51
CA LEU A 650 15.57 -0.94 26.08
C LEU A 650 15.87 -1.12 24.60
N THR A 651 16.06 -2.36 24.22
CA THR A 651 16.10 -2.74 22.80
C THR A 651 14.74 -3.30 22.43
N GLY A 652 14.15 -2.76 21.35
CA GLY A 652 12.85 -3.20 20.86
C GLY A 652 12.85 -3.43 19.37
N THR A 653 11.78 -4.04 18.86
CA THR A 653 11.56 -4.26 17.43
C THR A 653 10.39 -3.40 16.96
N VAL A 654 10.56 -2.65 15.89
CA VAL A 654 9.48 -1.87 15.26
C VAL A 654 8.44 -2.80 14.69
N ARG A 655 7.20 -2.73 15.19
CA ARG A 655 6.08 -3.60 14.79
C ARG A 655 5.16 -2.97 13.78
N ASN A 656 4.96 -1.66 13.89
CA ASN A 656 4.07 -0.92 13.02
C ASN A 656 4.51 0.53 12.90
N ILE A 657 4.25 1.12 11.75
CA ILE A 657 4.52 2.53 11.46
C ILE A 657 3.22 3.19 11.02
N THR A 658 2.96 4.36 11.57
CA THR A 658 1.82 5.22 11.25
C THR A 658 2.31 6.62 10.92
N ASP A 659 1.46 7.51 10.41
CA ASP A 659 1.83 8.90 10.09
C ASP A 659 2.35 9.69 11.31
N PHE A 660 1.94 9.32 12.51
CA PHE A 660 2.25 10.05 13.76
C PHE A 660 3.36 9.41 14.59
N GLY A 661 3.88 8.23 14.21
CA GLY A 661 4.96 7.58 14.95
C GLY A 661 5.11 6.10 14.66
N ALA A 662 6.02 5.46 15.39
CA ALA A 662 6.33 4.04 15.31
C ALA A 662 5.93 3.31 16.60
N PHE A 663 5.36 2.13 16.46
CA PHE A 663 5.08 1.21 17.57
C PHE A 663 6.21 0.19 17.70
N VAL A 664 6.79 0.12 18.89
CA VAL A 664 7.97 -0.70 19.18
C VAL A 664 7.65 -1.73 20.26
N ASP A 665 7.84 -3.00 19.92
CA ASP A 665 7.78 -4.10 20.87
C ASP A 665 9.04 -4.12 21.74
N ILE A 666 8.90 -3.70 22.98
CA ILE A 666 9.95 -3.70 23.99
C ILE A 666 9.89 -4.91 24.93
N GLY A 667 9.04 -5.90 24.63
CA GLY A 667 8.89 -7.13 25.43
C GLY A 667 7.82 -7.04 26.53
N VAL A 668 6.96 -6.02 26.52
CA VAL A 668 5.81 -5.90 27.42
C VAL A 668 4.49 -6.12 26.65
N LYS A 669 3.36 -6.19 27.36
CA LYS A 669 2.04 -6.56 26.79
C LYS A 669 1.58 -5.69 25.60
N HIS A 670 1.90 -4.41 25.63
CA HIS A 670 1.52 -3.45 24.59
C HIS A 670 2.76 -2.77 24.05
N ASP A 671 2.81 -2.62 22.73
CA ASP A 671 3.89 -1.91 22.07
C ASP A 671 3.99 -0.48 22.60
N GLY A 672 5.20 0.00 22.81
CA GLY A 672 5.45 1.39 23.17
C GLY A 672 5.38 2.28 21.94
N LEU A 673 4.87 3.50 22.09
CA LEU A 673 4.79 4.48 21.01
C LEU A 673 6.01 5.40 21.04
N VAL A 674 6.78 5.43 19.97
CA VAL A 674 7.73 6.51 19.65
C VAL A 674 7.00 7.49 18.74
N HIS A 675 6.60 8.64 19.27
CA HIS A 675 5.94 9.69 18.48
C HIS A 675 6.89 10.25 17.41
N LEU A 676 6.36 10.78 16.29
CA LEU A 676 7.15 11.37 15.21
C LEU A 676 8.21 12.37 15.71
N SER A 677 7.86 13.19 16.71
CA SER A 677 8.80 14.13 17.33
C SER A 677 9.91 13.48 18.15
N GLU A 678 9.79 12.21 18.49
CA GLU A 678 10.72 11.45 19.35
C GLU A 678 11.58 10.45 18.57
N LEU A 679 11.39 10.32 17.26
CA LEU A 679 12.11 9.39 16.40
C LEU A 679 13.52 9.86 16.03
N SER A 680 13.73 11.17 15.93
CA SER A 680 15.02 11.74 15.50
C SER A 680 15.26 13.12 16.11
N ASP A 681 16.52 13.47 16.33
CA ASP A 681 16.95 14.82 16.70
C ASP A 681 16.81 15.82 15.54
N LYS A 682 16.74 15.33 14.29
CA LYS A 682 16.51 16.12 13.09
C LYS A 682 15.03 16.17 12.78
N PHE A 683 14.60 17.25 12.13
CA PHE A 683 13.22 17.33 11.62
C PHE A 683 13.00 16.28 10.53
N ILE A 684 11.98 15.47 10.70
CA ILE A 684 11.51 14.45 9.74
C ILE A 684 10.04 14.70 9.41
N LYS A 685 9.64 14.37 8.20
CA LYS A 685 8.25 14.51 7.76
C LYS A 685 7.43 13.26 8.04
N THR A 686 8.07 12.10 7.91
CA THR A 686 7.43 10.80 8.10
C THR A 686 8.32 9.88 8.94
N PRO A 687 7.74 8.99 9.77
CA PRO A 687 8.51 8.03 10.55
C PRO A 687 9.38 7.11 9.71
N SER A 688 8.94 6.76 8.50
CA SER A 688 9.66 5.88 7.56
C SER A 688 10.99 6.44 7.05
N GLU A 689 11.28 7.74 7.30
CA GLU A 689 12.60 8.32 7.02
C GLU A 689 13.67 7.84 8.01
N VAL A 690 13.28 7.30 9.16
CA VAL A 690 14.19 6.94 10.26
C VAL A 690 14.11 5.46 10.61
N VAL A 691 12.92 4.86 10.58
CA VAL A 691 12.70 3.48 10.99
C VAL A 691 11.84 2.71 9.99
N ALA A 692 12.05 1.40 9.93
CA ALA A 692 11.27 0.46 9.15
C ALA A 692 10.69 -0.65 10.05
N ILE A 693 9.62 -1.31 9.61
CA ILE A 693 9.06 -2.46 10.35
C ILE A 693 10.11 -3.58 10.38
N GLY A 694 10.30 -4.16 11.56
CA GLY A 694 11.31 -5.19 11.81
C GLY A 694 12.65 -4.62 12.28
N ASP A 695 12.87 -3.31 12.22
CA ASP A 695 14.09 -2.70 12.75
C ASP A 695 14.24 -2.97 14.25
N VAL A 696 15.45 -3.32 14.62
CA VAL A 696 15.86 -3.42 16.03
C VAL A 696 16.43 -2.08 16.45
N VAL A 697 15.71 -1.39 17.33
CA VAL A 697 16.05 -0.02 17.76
C VAL A 697 16.30 0.04 19.26
N GLN A 698 17.18 0.95 19.66
CA GLN A 698 17.28 1.33 21.05
C GLN A 698 16.27 2.43 21.34
N VAL A 699 15.56 2.29 22.46
CA VAL A 699 14.55 3.24 22.89
C VAL A 699 14.68 3.54 24.36
N LYS A 700 14.35 4.76 24.74
CA LYS A 700 14.29 5.21 26.12
C LYS A 700 12.86 5.39 26.55
N VAL A 701 12.48 4.84 27.69
CA VAL A 701 11.15 5.03 28.29
C VAL A 701 11.05 6.47 28.80
N ILE A 702 10.08 7.24 28.28
CA ILE A 702 9.86 8.63 28.69
C ILE A 702 8.64 8.82 29.59
N GLU A 703 7.62 7.97 29.44
CA GLU A 703 6.40 8.05 30.24
C GLU A 703 5.73 6.68 30.33
N ILE A 704 5.22 6.32 31.50
CA ILE A 704 4.50 5.07 31.76
C ILE A 704 3.11 5.40 32.29
N ASP A 705 2.08 5.14 31.50
CA ASP A 705 0.67 5.24 31.92
C ASP A 705 0.21 3.87 32.44
N LYS A 706 0.25 3.71 33.76
CA LYS A 706 -0.11 2.44 34.42
C LYS A 706 -1.60 2.09 34.32
N GLU A 707 -2.47 3.10 34.26
CA GLU A 707 -3.92 2.88 34.16
C GLU A 707 -4.31 2.35 32.79
N LYS A 708 -3.71 2.91 31.73
CA LYS A 708 -3.97 2.53 30.34
C LYS A 708 -3.00 1.48 29.80
N GLN A 709 -2.02 1.07 30.61
CA GLN A 709 -0.91 0.17 30.21
C GLN A 709 -0.20 0.63 28.92
N LYS A 710 0.06 1.93 28.80
CA LYS A 710 0.74 2.53 27.65
C LYS A 710 2.12 3.04 28.04
N VAL A 711 3.07 2.89 27.12
CA VAL A 711 4.44 3.39 27.27
C VAL A 711 4.75 4.35 26.14
N LYS A 712 5.24 5.53 26.46
CA LYS A 712 5.84 6.44 25.49
C LYS A 712 7.34 6.27 25.48
N LEU A 713 7.89 6.22 24.30
CA LEU A 713 9.29 5.95 24.04
C LEU A 713 9.93 7.09 23.25
N SER A 714 11.23 7.25 23.37
CA SER A 714 12.03 8.17 22.57
C SER A 714 13.27 7.48 22.02
N MET A 715 13.66 7.85 20.82
CA MET A 715 14.92 7.48 20.18
C MET A 715 15.92 8.64 20.15
N LYS A 716 15.61 9.73 20.84
CA LYS A 716 16.47 10.91 20.96
C LYS A 716 17.47 10.78 22.07
N ASN A 717 18.68 11.28 21.82
CA ASN A 717 19.76 11.34 22.81
C ASN A 717 20.05 9.97 23.48
N ILE A 718 20.08 8.90 22.70
CA ILE A 718 20.39 7.54 23.14
C ILE A 718 21.85 7.21 22.81
#